data_babaad7d3d75d46e662bf9e977850308
#
_entry.id   babaad7d3d75d46e662bf9e977850308
#
_cell.length_a   1.000
_cell.length_b   1.000
_cell.length_c   1.000
_cell.angle_alpha   90.00
_cell.angle_beta   90.00
_cell.angle_gamma   90.00
#
_symmetry.space_group_name_H-M   'P 1'
#
loop_
_entity.id
_entity.type
_entity.pdbx_description
1 polymer ?
#
loop_
_entity_poly.entity_id
_entity_poly.type
_entity_poly.pdbx_seq_one_letter_code
_entity_poly.pdbx_strand_id
1 'polypeptide(L)'
;RLQQKQKAGEENIIPMTLIDIDIDVKTGIITMINNGNGIDVAKHPEHKIYIPEMIFGHLMTSTNYKKSAKKITGGKNGFGFKLVLIYSTWGRIETVDHVRGKKYVQEFKDNLSTICTPKITKAQNVKPYTKVQFKLDFARFGIDGINDDIFSILKKRTFDIAAVTDRSVKVKFNGELVPVRTFEDYLDLYIGPKSENKRVFEKNGRFEYGVCLSPLDEFTQVSFVNGVYTSKGGKHVDYILNQIVKKTSAHIFAKKKIKVKPVTIKEQLFLFINSTIENPSFDSQTKNYLNTPSSRFGCKCDVSDKFIEQIIKKLGVMEAAISLTEIKDTKAAKKTDGRKTTNIKGIPKLTDAIWAGGRKSWECVLILTEGDSAKAGVMSGLSKEDRKKYGIFPLRGKLQNVKDMPQTRLNNNAEITNIKKILGLEVGKKYTMEEAKKSLRYGSVWFMTDQDLDGAHIKGLCINLFHSQWPELMKLDSFLGFMNTPIIKAKKGTKEKSFYTEQEYQEWKTSHNDGKGWSVKYFKGLGTSTAKEFKEYFADKKVVTFAYEGEECDDALDKVFNKKRADDRKEWLRNYDKDAIVQIKSGSISYKSFADREMIHFSKYDCDRSIPNLMDGNKISTRKILFAAFKRNLVKEVKVGQFAGYVSEHSGYHHGEASLMQAIVGLAQEFVGSNNINLLLPNGQFGTRLQGGNDSASERYIFTMLNPISKFIYRPED
;
A
#
# COMPACT_ATOMS: atom_id res chain seq x y z
N ARG A 1 17.86 0.92 33.00
CA ARG A 1 17.54 -0.21 33.88
C ARG A 1 18.52 -0.29 35.05
N LEU A 2 19.87 -0.31 34.84
CA LEU A 2 20.87 -0.32 35.93
C LEU A 2 20.72 0.89 36.86
N GLN A 3 20.58 2.10 36.31
CA GLN A 3 20.33 3.32 37.09
C GLN A 3 19.03 3.23 37.92
N GLN A 4 17.96 2.61 37.38
CA GLN A 4 16.72 2.40 38.13
C GLN A 4 16.92 1.40 39.26
N LYS A 5 17.70 0.34 39.06
CA LYS A 5 18.05 -0.64 40.08
C LYS A 5 18.89 -0.02 41.20
N GLN A 6 19.86 0.81 40.81
CA GLN A 6 20.68 1.57 41.75
C GLN A 6 19.81 2.52 42.60
N LYS A 7 18.88 3.25 42.00
CA LYS A 7 17.92 4.10 42.70
C LYS A 7 16.99 3.32 43.62
N ALA A 8 16.72 2.05 43.32
CA ALA A 8 15.94 1.14 44.13
C ALA A 8 16.74 0.49 45.28
N GLY A 9 18.02 0.86 45.44
CA GLY A 9 18.87 0.36 46.55
C GLY A 9 19.41 -1.06 46.32
N GLU A 10 19.37 -1.62 45.12
CA GLU A 10 19.98 -2.92 44.86
C GLU A 10 21.50 -2.81 44.97
N GLU A 11 22.12 -3.69 45.80
CA GLU A 11 23.54 -3.73 46.05
C GLU A 11 24.35 -4.18 44.78
N ASN A 12 25.61 -3.79 44.71
CA ASN A 12 26.55 -4.17 43.64
C ASN A 12 26.16 -3.73 42.21
N ILE A 13 25.36 -2.66 42.08
CA ILE A 13 24.99 -2.09 40.79
C ILE A 13 25.93 -0.97 40.41
N ILE A 14 26.65 -1.17 39.29
CA ILE A 14 27.50 -0.14 38.66
C ILE A 14 26.77 0.36 37.42
N PRO A 15 26.30 1.63 37.40
CA PRO A 15 25.60 2.17 36.25
C PRO A 15 26.50 2.28 35.03
N MET A 16 25.93 2.01 33.86
CA MET A 16 26.59 2.22 32.58
C MET A 16 26.77 3.72 32.30
N THR A 17 27.97 4.14 31.94
CA THR A 17 28.28 5.54 31.61
C THR A 17 28.97 5.69 30.25
N LEU A 18 29.27 4.58 29.56
CA LEU A 18 29.97 4.57 28.27
C LEU A 18 29.42 3.46 27.38
N ILE A 19 29.13 3.82 26.14
CA ILE A 19 29.00 2.92 25.01
C ILE A 19 30.05 3.34 23.97
N ASP A 20 30.84 2.42 23.49
CA ASP A 20 31.88 2.67 22.50
C ASP A 20 31.73 1.68 21.34
N ILE A 21 31.60 2.20 20.14
CA ILE A 21 31.39 1.41 18.92
C ILE A 21 32.52 1.77 17.96
N ASP A 22 33.29 0.76 17.59
CA ASP A 22 34.42 0.89 16.70
C ASP A 22 34.22 -0.03 15.47
N ILE A 23 34.50 0.50 14.30
CA ILE A 23 34.35 -0.19 13.02
C ILE A 23 35.65 -0.07 12.25
N ASP A 24 36.39 -1.16 12.21
CA ASP A 24 37.55 -1.27 11.37
C ASP A 24 37.20 -1.77 9.98
N VAL A 25 37.11 -0.84 9.03
CA VAL A 25 36.75 -1.13 7.64
C VAL A 25 37.79 -2.06 6.97
N LYS A 26 39.09 -1.96 7.35
CA LYS A 26 40.15 -2.75 6.72
C LYS A 26 40.08 -4.23 7.10
N THR A 27 39.84 -4.52 8.38
CA THR A 27 39.73 -5.90 8.86
C THR A 27 38.29 -6.45 8.78
N GLY A 28 37.30 -5.57 8.65
CA GLY A 28 35.90 -5.89 8.70
C GLY A 28 35.39 -6.23 10.11
N ILE A 29 36.12 -5.87 11.15
CA ILE A 29 35.79 -6.16 12.54
C ILE A 29 34.97 -5.01 13.11
N ILE A 30 33.82 -5.36 13.69
CA ILE A 30 32.98 -4.46 14.45
C ILE A 30 33.14 -4.76 15.94
N THR A 31 33.46 -3.73 16.71
CA THR A 31 33.66 -3.81 18.17
C THR A 31 32.64 -2.96 18.87
N MET A 32 31.95 -3.53 19.87
CA MET A 32 31.01 -2.81 20.74
C MET A 32 31.44 -3.02 22.20
N ILE A 33 31.61 -1.93 22.94
CA ILE A 33 31.99 -1.97 24.35
C ILE A 33 30.96 -1.17 25.16
N ASN A 34 30.52 -1.71 26.26
CA ASN A 34 29.80 -0.94 27.28
C ASN A 34 30.41 -1.23 28.64
N ASN A 35 30.52 -0.20 29.46
CA ASN A 35 30.87 -0.33 30.88
C ASN A 35 29.58 -0.56 31.72
N GLY A 36 29.72 -0.54 33.03
CA GLY A 36 28.63 -0.89 33.96
C GLY A 36 28.79 -2.32 34.45
N ASN A 37 27.72 -2.94 34.92
CA ASN A 37 27.84 -4.35 35.32
C ASN A 37 28.21 -5.19 34.10
N GLY A 38 29.18 -6.10 34.31
CA GLY A 38 29.43 -7.16 33.35
C GLY A 38 28.30 -8.21 33.34
N ILE A 39 28.58 -9.33 32.70
CA ILE A 39 27.68 -10.49 32.69
C ILE A 39 28.17 -11.48 33.75
N ASP A 40 27.26 -12.07 34.49
CA ASP A 40 27.56 -13.06 35.52
C ASP A 40 28.35 -14.23 34.96
N VAL A 41 29.58 -14.43 35.44
CA VAL A 41 30.45 -15.57 35.06
C VAL A 41 30.16 -16.76 35.99
N ALA A 42 28.94 -17.29 35.85
CA ALA A 42 28.45 -18.47 36.56
C ALA A 42 27.82 -19.46 35.59
N LYS A 43 27.76 -20.73 35.96
CA LYS A 43 27.04 -21.74 35.18
C LYS A 43 25.55 -21.64 35.46
N HIS A 44 24.72 -21.75 34.43
CA HIS A 44 23.27 -21.82 34.58
C HIS A 44 22.89 -23.11 35.32
N PRO A 45 21.97 -23.03 36.32
CA PRO A 45 21.63 -24.21 37.15
C PRO A 45 21.14 -25.42 36.35
N GLU A 46 20.29 -25.20 35.33
CA GLU A 46 19.71 -26.27 34.54
C GLU A 46 20.60 -26.70 33.36
N HIS A 47 21.10 -25.74 32.59
CA HIS A 47 21.85 -26.02 31.34
C HIS A 47 23.34 -26.33 31.57
N LYS A 48 23.88 -26.10 32.78
CA LYS A 48 25.28 -26.36 33.15
C LYS A 48 26.34 -25.66 32.31
N ILE A 49 25.97 -24.72 31.44
CA ILE A 49 26.84 -23.89 30.62
C ILE A 49 26.97 -22.50 31.27
N TYR A 50 28.04 -21.75 30.92
CA TYR A 50 28.20 -20.42 31.43
C TYR A 50 27.15 -19.45 30.88
N ILE A 51 26.71 -18.53 31.73
CA ILE A 51 25.66 -17.53 31.35
C ILE A 51 26.08 -16.72 30.12
N PRO A 52 27.35 -16.21 29.98
CA PRO A 52 27.74 -15.54 28.75
C PRO A 52 27.63 -16.44 27.50
N GLU A 53 28.06 -17.72 27.58
CA GLU A 53 27.89 -18.68 26.48
C GLU A 53 26.40 -18.87 26.10
N MET A 54 25.56 -19.04 27.10
CA MET A 54 24.13 -19.19 26.90
C MET A 54 23.51 -17.97 26.19
N ILE A 55 23.94 -16.75 26.58
CA ILE A 55 23.41 -15.51 26.00
C ILE A 55 23.84 -15.34 24.55
N PHE A 56 25.07 -15.68 24.19
CA PHE A 56 25.63 -15.38 22.87
C PHE A 56 25.66 -16.59 21.93
N GLY A 57 25.81 -17.80 22.44
CA GLY A 57 26.01 -19.02 21.65
C GLY A 57 24.77 -19.87 21.44
N HIS A 58 23.71 -19.72 22.25
CA HIS A 58 22.56 -20.62 22.19
C HIS A 58 21.26 -19.89 21.88
N LEU A 59 20.48 -20.41 20.91
CA LEU A 59 19.17 -19.88 20.55
C LEU A 59 18.14 -20.10 21.68
N MET A 60 17.06 -19.32 21.64
CA MET A 60 15.90 -19.46 22.54
C MET A 60 16.22 -19.27 24.04
N THR A 61 17.23 -18.50 24.38
CA THR A 61 17.68 -18.24 25.77
C THR A 61 17.31 -16.84 26.28
N SER A 62 16.09 -16.41 26.04
CA SER A 62 15.64 -15.08 26.49
C SER A 62 14.96 -15.14 27.86
N THR A 63 15.26 -14.18 28.73
CA THR A 63 14.52 -13.94 29.98
C THR A 63 13.19 -13.25 29.74
N ASN A 64 12.86 -12.94 28.47
CA ASN A 64 11.68 -12.13 28.10
C ASN A 64 10.43 -12.94 27.73
N TYR A 65 10.42 -14.25 27.92
CA TYR A 65 9.28 -15.12 27.60
C TYR A 65 8.08 -14.98 28.56
N LYS A 66 8.29 -14.60 29.81
CA LYS A 66 7.17 -14.45 30.79
C LYS A 66 6.26 -13.30 30.38
N LYS A 67 5.03 -13.63 29.95
CA LYS A 67 4.02 -12.66 29.48
C LYS A 67 3.45 -11.78 30.59
N SER A 68 3.48 -12.25 31.86
CA SER A 68 2.95 -11.52 33.02
C SER A 68 3.82 -10.34 33.49
N ALA A 69 5.09 -10.27 33.07
CA ALA A 69 5.99 -9.21 33.48
C ALA A 69 5.85 -7.98 32.56
N LYS A 70 5.69 -6.79 33.14
CA LYS A 70 5.72 -5.51 32.42
C LYS A 70 7.15 -5.21 31.99
N LYS A 71 7.44 -5.33 30.69
CA LYS A 71 8.78 -5.16 30.13
C LYS A 71 8.82 -3.99 29.19
N ILE A 72 9.87 -3.18 29.31
CA ILE A 72 10.16 -2.02 28.47
C ILE A 72 11.35 -2.28 27.52
N THR A 73 11.58 -3.53 27.17
CA THR A 73 12.68 -3.93 26.27
C THR A 73 12.17 -4.10 24.83
N GLY A 74 12.98 -3.71 23.85
CA GLY A 74 12.67 -3.92 22.44
C GLY A 74 12.81 -5.38 21.98
N GLY A 75 13.59 -6.20 22.71
CA GLY A 75 13.85 -7.61 22.42
C GLY A 75 12.88 -8.54 23.12
N LYS A 76 12.35 -9.56 22.41
CA LYS A 76 11.42 -10.55 22.96
C LYS A 76 12.00 -11.96 22.95
N ASN A 77 12.49 -12.40 21.80
CA ASN A 77 12.82 -13.78 21.53
C ASN A 77 14.31 -14.14 21.73
N GLY A 78 15.17 -13.16 21.95
CA GLY A 78 16.60 -13.39 22.17
C GLY A 78 17.37 -13.86 20.93
N PHE A 79 16.87 -13.63 19.73
CA PHE A 79 17.54 -14.03 18.49
C PHE A 79 18.59 -13.04 18.00
N GLY A 80 18.42 -11.73 18.27
CA GLY A 80 19.15 -10.67 17.57
C GLY A 80 20.66 -10.89 17.48
N PHE A 81 21.33 -11.03 18.61
CA PHE A 81 22.78 -11.15 18.61
C PHE A 81 23.28 -12.53 18.11
N LYS A 82 22.51 -13.60 18.37
CA LYS A 82 22.85 -14.93 17.84
C LYS A 82 22.82 -14.94 16.31
N LEU A 83 21.88 -14.24 15.69
CA LEU A 83 21.85 -14.07 14.23
C LEU A 83 23.12 -13.34 13.75
N VAL A 84 23.62 -12.34 14.48
CA VAL A 84 24.89 -11.70 14.13
C VAL A 84 26.03 -12.72 14.09
N LEU A 85 26.14 -13.59 15.09
CA LEU A 85 27.20 -14.62 15.13
C LEU A 85 26.99 -15.72 14.08
N ILE A 86 25.74 -16.12 13.78
CA ILE A 86 25.41 -17.07 12.71
C ILE A 86 25.81 -16.53 11.33
N TYR A 87 25.80 -15.21 11.16
CA TYR A 87 26.24 -14.54 9.93
C TYR A 87 27.64 -13.92 10.05
N SER A 88 28.47 -14.46 10.96
CA SER A 88 29.85 -14.02 11.17
C SER A 88 30.82 -15.19 11.07
N THR A 89 31.94 -14.99 10.38
CA THR A 89 33.02 -15.98 10.30
C THR A 89 33.74 -16.10 11.63
N TRP A 90 33.73 -15.02 12.42
CA TRP A 90 34.38 -14.96 13.74
C TRP A 90 33.63 -14.00 14.65
N GLY A 91 33.57 -14.38 15.92
CA GLY A 91 33.06 -13.53 16.99
C GLY A 91 33.81 -13.77 18.30
N ARG A 92 33.89 -12.74 19.14
CA ARG A 92 34.52 -12.81 20.45
C ARG A 92 33.74 -11.99 21.46
N ILE A 93 33.47 -12.61 22.59
CA ILE A 93 32.85 -11.99 23.75
C ILE A 93 33.85 -11.92 24.89
N GLU A 94 33.91 -10.75 25.51
CA GLU A 94 34.75 -10.52 26.67
C GLU A 94 33.93 -9.77 27.72
N THR A 95 33.86 -10.26 28.95
CA THR A 95 33.12 -9.60 30.05
C THR A 95 33.84 -9.77 31.37
N VAL A 96 33.75 -8.77 32.24
CA VAL A 96 34.26 -8.79 33.60
C VAL A 96 33.10 -8.77 34.57
N ASP A 97 33.00 -9.84 35.33
CA ASP A 97 32.08 -9.98 36.46
C ASP A 97 32.75 -9.47 37.73
N HIS A 98 32.44 -8.26 38.13
CA HIS A 98 33.04 -7.60 39.29
C HIS A 98 32.59 -8.22 40.63
N VAL A 99 31.44 -8.84 40.67
CA VAL A 99 30.89 -9.48 41.87
C VAL A 99 31.71 -10.75 42.18
N ARG A 100 32.04 -11.54 41.16
CA ARG A 100 32.80 -12.78 41.30
C ARG A 100 34.29 -12.62 41.04
N GLY A 101 34.75 -11.40 40.68
CA GLY A 101 36.15 -11.11 40.37
C GLY A 101 36.71 -11.95 39.21
N LYS A 102 35.91 -12.19 38.18
CA LYS A 102 36.27 -13.06 37.05
C LYS A 102 36.17 -12.31 35.74
N LYS A 103 37.14 -12.55 34.84
CA LYS A 103 37.10 -12.15 33.44
C LYS A 103 36.82 -13.38 32.59
N TYR A 104 35.89 -13.26 31.69
CA TYR A 104 35.46 -14.29 30.75
C TYR A 104 35.77 -13.84 29.33
N VAL A 105 36.39 -14.73 28.55
CA VAL A 105 36.67 -14.53 27.11
C VAL A 105 36.31 -15.81 26.38
N GLN A 106 35.47 -15.69 25.34
CA GLN A 106 35.08 -16.83 24.50
C GLN A 106 35.01 -16.39 23.03
N GLU A 107 35.46 -17.28 22.16
CA GLU A 107 35.39 -17.12 20.72
C GLU A 107 34.32 -18.05 20.11
N PHE A 108 33.72 -17.57 19.03
CA PHE A 108 32.77 -18.28 18.22
C PHE A 108 33.25 -18.21 16.76
N LYS A 109 33.20 -19.31 16.04
CA LYS A 109 33.78 -19.39 14.69
C LYS A 109 32.79 -20.10 13.76
N ASP A 110 33.07 -19.97 12.48
CA ASP A 110 32.41 -20.72 11.42
C ASP A 110 30.87 -20.61 11.49
N ASN A 111 30.36 -19.36 11.49
CA ASN A 111 28.93 -19.09 11.51
C ASN A 111 28.22 -19.69 12.74
N LEU A 112 28.87 -19.61 13.91
CA LEU A 112 28.41 -20.16 15.20
C LEU A 112 28.37 -21.72 15.24
N SER A 113 28.93 -22.41 14.26
CA SER A 113 29.01 -23.87 14.29
C SER A 113 30.12 -24.35 15.27
N THR A 114 31.08 -23.50 15.56
CA THR A 114 32.18 -23.77 16.53
C THR A 114 32.07 -22.81 17.71
N ILE A 115 31.76 -23.35 18.89
CA ILE A 115 31.78 -22.64 20.17
C ILE A 115 33.05 -23.05 20.89
N CYS A 116 34.04 -22.14 20.95
CA CYS A 116 35.32 -22.43 21.56
C CYS A 116 35.21 -22.48 23.09
N THR A 117 36.07 -23.25 23.73
CA THR A 117 36.14 -23.29 25.21
C THR A 117 36.49 -21.90 25.78
N PRO A 118 35.68 -21.41 26.77
CA PRO A 118 35.93 -20.09 27.33
C PRO A 118 37.19 -20.06 28.19
N LYS A 119 37.94 -18.97 28.09
CA LYS A 119 39.09 -18.66 28.99
C LYS A 119 38.56 -17.80 30.14
N ILE A 120 38.70 -18.33 31.36
CA ILE A 120 38.29 -17.63 32.58
C ILE A 120 39.48 -17.34 33.43
N THR A 121 39.69 -16.07 33.78
CA THR A 121 40.84 -15.62 34.60
C THR A 121 40.37 -14.80 35.80
N LYS A 122 41.16 -14.71 36.85
CA LYS A 122 40.90 -13.81 37.97
C LYS A 122 41.01 -12.35 37.48
N ALA A 123 40.08 -11.51 37.96
CA ALA A 123 39.99 -10.09 37.58
C ALA A 123 39.56 -9.25 38.78
N GLN A 124 40.27 -9.38 39.90
CA GLN A 124 40.02 -8.56 41.09
C GLN A 124 40.40 -7.10 40.80
N ASN A 125 39.57 -6.15 41.26
CA ASN A 125 39.76 -4.71 41.09
C ASN A 125 39.76 -4.21 39.62
N VAL A 126 39.25 -5.00 38.67
CA VAL A 126 39.11 -4.56 37.28
C VAL A 126 37.70 -3.95 37.12
N LYS A 127 37.63 -2.75 36.55
CA LYS A 127 36.33 -2.11 36.22
C LYS A 127 35.53 -3.03 35.30
N PRO A 128 34.26 -3.31 35.61
CA PRO A 128 33.46 -4.22 34.81
C PRO A 128 33.07 -3.59 33.47
N TYR A 129 33.01 -4.44 32.46
CA TYR A 129 32.59 -4.11 31.10
C TYR A 129 32.10 -5.36 30.34
N THR A 130 31.46 -5.13 29.24
CA THR A 130 31.20 -6.16 28.24
C THR A 130 31.68 -5.65 26.88
N LYS A 131 32.53 -6.43 26.23
CA LYS A 131 33.07 -6.18 24.89
C LYS A 131 32.63 -7.30 23.96
N VAL A 132 32.09 -6.91 22.84
CA VAL A 132 31.62 -7.81 21.79
C VAL A 132 32.34 -7.44 20.51
N GLN A 133 32.93 -8.40 19.85
CA GLN A 133 33.62 -8.25 18.57
C GLN A 133 33.09 -9.31 17.60
N PHE A 134 32.90 -8.95 16.34
CA PHE A 134 32.55 -9.90 15.32
C PHE A 134 32.99 -9.43 13.92
N LYS A 135 33.21 -10.40 13.04
CA LYS A 135 33.49 -10.20 11.64
C LYS A 135 32.40 -10.91 10.83
N LEU A 136 31.63 -10.15 10.07
CA LEU A 136 30.56 -10.71 9.24
C LEU A 136 31.12 -11.65 8.16
N ASP A 137 30.32 -12.59 7.77
CA ASP A 137 30.55 -13.45 6.60
C ASP A 137 30.16 -12.68 5.33
N PHE A 138 31.06 -11.83 4.86
CA PHE A 138 30.80 -10.95 3.72
C PHE A 138 30.50 -11.73 2.43
N ALA A 139 31.16 -12.89 2.26
CA ALA A 139 30.94 -13.75 1.10
C ALA A 139 29.49 -14.25 1.04
N ARG A 140 28.89 -14.58 2.19
CA ARG A 140 27.49 -14.98 2.30
C ARG A 140 26.51 -13.87 1.91
N PHE A 141 26.91 -12.61 2.06
CA PHE A 141 26.13 -11.45 1.64
C PHE A 141 26.44 -10.99 0.20
N GLY A 142 27.38 -11.65 -0.48
CA GLY A 142 27.80 -11.28 -1.82
C GLY A 142 28.54 -9.95 -1.90
N ILE A 143 29.26 -9.57 -0.83
CA ILE A 143 30.05 -8.33 -0.71
C ILE A 143 31.47 -8.65 -0.24
N ASP A 144 32.42 -7.77 -0.58
CA ASP A 144 33.84 -7.99 -0.25
C ASP A 144 34.22 -7.47 1.15
N GLY A 145 33.37 -6.66 1.77
CA GLY A 145 33.66 -6.05 3.07
C GLY A 145 32.69 -4.95 3.45
N ILE A 146 33.09 -4.13 4.42
CA ILE A 146 32.30 -2.96 4.84
C ILE A 146 32.52 -1.84 3.83
N ASN A 147 31.54 -1.58 2.97
CA ASN A 147 31.55 -0.45 2.06
C ASN A 147 31.02 0.84 2.74
N ASP A 148 31.07 1.97 2.02
CA ASP A 148 30.66 3.28 2.53
C ASP A 148 29.21 3.33 2.98
N ASP A 149 28.30 2.61 2.30
CA ASP A 149 26.89 2.55 2.66
C ASP A 149 26.68 1.82 3.99
N ILE A 150 27.31 0.66 4.15
CA ILE A 150 27.26 -0.12 5.40
C ILE A 150 27.86 0.69 6.54
N PHE A 151 29.02 1.31 6.31
CA PHE A 151 29.68 2.16 7.30
C PHE A 151 28.77 3.33 7.71
N SER A 152 28.14 3.99 6.75
CA SER A 152 27.23 5.11 6.99
C SER A 152 25.99 4.68 7.77
N ILE A 153 25.40 3.51 7.48
CA ILE A 153 24.28 2.95 8.23
C ILE A 153 24.70 2.65 9.68
N LEU A 154 25.84 2.03 9.90
CA LEU A 154 26.35 1.72 11.25
C LEU A 154 26.64 3.00 12.04
N LYS A 155 27.26 3.99 11.39
CA LYS A 155 27.48 5.33 11.96
C LYS A 155 26.14 5.96 12.35
N LYS A 156 25.17 5.99 11.45
CA LYS A 156 23.81 6.50 11.72
C LYS A 156 23.18 5.79 12.91
N ARG A 157 23.30 4.46 13.02
CA ARG A 157 22.78 3.70 14.17
C ARG A 157 23.46 4.06 15.48
N THR A 158 24.72 4.43 15.46
CA THR A 158 25.43 4.91 16.66
C THR A 158 24.87 6.27 17.12
N PHE A 159 24.55 7.16 16.19
CA PHE A 159 23.85 8.41 16.49
C PHE A 159 22.44 8.18 17.02
N ASP A 160 21.71 7.20 16.47
CA ASP A 160 20.40 6.76 16.99
C ASP A 160 20.50 6.31 18.46
N ILE A 161 21.52 5.52 18.80
CA ILE A 161 21.77 5.08 20.17
C ILE A 161 22.02 6.28 21.09
N ALA A 162 22.85 7.23 20.66
CA ALA A 162 23.14 8.43 21.45
C ALA A 162 21.86 9.25 21.74
N ALA A 163 20.99 9.38 20.73
CA ALA A 163 19.73 10.15 20.83
C ALA A 163 18.74 9.59 21.86
N VAL A 164 18.68 8.26 22.00
CA VAL A 164 17.69 7.58 22.86
C VAL A 164 18.26 7.05 24.17
N THR A 165 19.54 7.30 24.43
CA THR A 165 20.23 6.92 25.65
C THR A 165 20.27 8.09 26.63
N ASP A 166 20.21 7.81 27.93
CA ASP A 166 20.30 8.85 28.96
C ASP A 166 21.59 9.66 28.80
N ARG A 167 21.51 10.98 28.95
CA ARG A 167 22.63 11.93 28.77
C ARG A 167 23.85 11.65 29.67
N SER A 168 23.69 10.90 30.74
CA SER A 168 24.78 10.47 31.62
C SER A 168 25.68 9.42 30.96
N VAL A 169 25.22 8.77 29.89
CA VAL A 169 25.95 7.78 29.12
C VAL A 169 26.59 8.44 27.92
N LYS A 170 27.93 8.40 27.84
CA LYS A 170 28.69 8.86 26.70
C LYS A 170 28.68 7.79 25.62
N VAL A 171 28.36 8.20 24.37
CA VAL A 171 28.43 7.31 23.22
C VAL A 171 29.57 7.75 22.32
N LYS A 172 30.44 6.82 21.96
CA LYS A 172 31.57 7.03 21.06
C LYS A 172 31.43 6.22 19.78
N PHE A 173 31.97 6.75 18.72
CA PHE A 173 32.08 6.09 17.42
C PHE A 173 33.51 6.26 16.89
N ASN A 174 34.20 5.14 16.67
CA ASN A 174 35.64 5.13 16.24
C ASN A 174 36.52 6.07 17.10
N GLY A 175 36.36 5.98 18.43
CA GLY A 175 37.12 6.78 19.40
C GLY A 175 36.57 8.20 19.65
N GLU A 176 35.78 8.75 18.75
CA GLU A 176 35.21 10.10 18.85
C GLU A 176 33.89 10.14 19.61
N LEU A 177 33.68 11.18 20.41
CA LEU A 177 32.43 11.36 21.12
C LEU A 177 31.33 11.82 20.14
N VAL A 178 30.21 11.08 20.10
CA VAL A 178 29.04 11.47 19.28
C VAL A 178 28.48 12.79 19.82
N PRO A 179 28.31 13.84 18.97
CA PRO A 179 27.89 15.17 19.40
C PRO A 179 26.38 15.28 19.70
N VAL A 180 25.69 14.16 19.91
CA VAL A 180 24.28 14.09 20.30
C VAL A 180 24.18 13.60 21.72
N ARG A 181 23.58 14.38 22.61
CA ARG A 181 23.45 14.05 24.04
C ARG A 181 22.01 13.92 24.51
N THR A 182 21.08 14.47 23.76
CA THR A 182 19.66 14.42 24.04
C THR A 182 18.87 14.13 22.78
N PHE A 183 17.63 13.70 22.93
CA PHE A 183 16.75 13.52 21.77
C PHE A 183 16.44 14.85 21.08
N GLU A 184 16.49 15.98 21.81
CA GLU A 184 16.34 17.30 21.21
C GLU A 184 17.53 17.67 20.31
N ASP A 185 18.80 17.36 20.73
CA ASP A 185 20.00 17.57 19.90
C ASP A 185 19.97 16.73 18.62
N TYR A 186 19.37 15.55 18.69
CA TYR A 186 19.25 14.66 17.52
C TYR A 186 18.40 15.26 16.40
N LEU A 187 17.43 16.13 16.73
CA LEU A 187 16.63 16.83 15.73
C LEU A 187 17.52 17.72 14.84
N ASP A 188 18.62 18.26 15.38
CA ASP A 188 19.54 19.13 14.62
C ASP A 188 20.15 18.42 13.41
N LEU A 189 20.30 17.11 13.48
CA LEU A 189 20.83 16.30 12.37
C LEU A 189 19.89 16.24 11.16
N TYR A 190 18.60 16.46 11.36
CA TYR A 190 17.59 16.41 10.30
C TYR A 190 17.15 17.78 9.81
N ILE A 191 17.09 18.74 10.72
CA ILE A 191 16.48 20.04 10.45
C ILE A 191 17.44 21.21 10.69
N GLY A 192 18.72 20.94 11.01
CA GLY A 192 19.70 21.96 11.34
C GLY A 192 19.52 22.56 12.74
N PRO A 193 20.37 23.52 13.13
CA PRO A 193 20.41 24.05 14.48
C PRO A 193 19.14 24.84 14.86
N LYS A 194 18.79 24.84 16.13
CA LYS A 194 17.60 25.50 16.69
C LYS A 194 17.56 27.02 16.44
N SER A 195 18.71 27.63 16.26
CA SER A 195 18.84 29.05 15.92
C SER A 195 18.29 29.39 14.53
N GLU A 196 18.38 28.44 13.58
CA GLU A 196 17.98 28.64 12.19
C GLU A 196 16.60 28.04 11.92
N ASN A 197 16.29 26.92 12.53
CA ASN A 197 15.06 26.19 12.27
C ASN A 197 14.17 26.06 13.51
N LYS A 198 13.00 26.68 13.45
CA LYS A 198 12.04 26.70 14.55
C LYS A 198 11.48 25.30 14.80
N ARG A 199 11.49 24.89 16.06
CA ARG A 199 10.88 23.64 16.53
C ARG A 199 10.22 23.82 17.89
N VAL A 200 9.29 22.96 18.21
CA VAL A 200 8.68 22.83 19.53
C VAL A 200 8.99 21.42 20.05
N PHE A 201 9.47 21.33 21.27
CA PHE A 201 9.84 20.08 21.91
C PHE A 201 9.19 19.96 23.28
N GLU A 202 8.70 18.77 23.61
CA GLU A 202 8.12 18.45 24.93
C GLU A 202 8.54 17.05 25.37
N LYS A 203 8.81 16.92 26.67
CA LYS A 203 8.99 15.65 27.34
C LYS A 203 7.86 15.43 28.33
N ASN A 204 7.08 14.37 28.15
CA ASN A 204 5.95 14.05 28.99
C ASN A 204 5.95 12.57 29.37
N GLY A 205 6.33 12.29 30.61
CA GLY A 205 6.43 10.93 31.12
C GLY A 205 7.40 10.07 30.34
N ARG A 206 6.87 9.05 29.67
CA ARG A 206 7.64 8.10 28.85
C ARG A 206 7.73 8.49 27.37
N PHE A 207 7.29 9.70 27.02
CA PHE A 207 7.36 10.23 25.66
C PHE A 207 8.20 11.51 25.63
N GLU A 208 9.04 11.59 24.62
CA GLU A 208 9.72 12.81 24.19
C GLU A 208 9.32 13.03 22.74
N TYR A 209 8.84 14.20 22.42
CA TYR A 209 8.43 14.51 21.04
C TYR A 209 8.72 15.94 20.66
N GLY A 210 9.13 16.08 19.41
CA GLY A 210 9.41 17.36 18.80
C GLY A 210 8.67 17.51 17.48
N VAL A 211 8.31 18.75 17.14
CA VAL A 211 7.63 19.07 15.88
C VAL A 211 8.28 20.29 15.26
N CYS A 212 8.48 20.23 13.94
CA CYS A 212 8.76 21.39 13.10
C CYS A 212 7.85 21.34 11.84
N LEU A 213 7.91 22.38 11.02
CA LEU A 213 7.28 22.33 9.70
C LEU A 213 8.00 21.32 8.81
N SER A 214 7.23 20.59 8.03
CA SER A 214 7.79 19.67 7.03
C SER A 214 8.38 20.48 5.86
N PRO A 215 9.64 20.23 5.50
CA PRO A 215 10.23 20.90 4.33
C PRO A 215 9.71 20.36 2.99
N LEU A 216 8.99 19.23 3.00
CA LEU A 216 8.53 18.52 1.81
C LEU A 216 7.03 18.68 1.55
N ASP A 217 6.31 19.50 2.33
CA ASP A 217 4.85 19.61 2.29
C ASP A 217 4.11 18.26 2.41
N GLU A 218 4.75 17.26 3.03
CA GLU A 218 4.18 15.96 3.35
C GLU A 218 4.54 15.55 4.78
N PHE A 219 3.71 14.70 5.37
CA PHE A 219 3.98 14.22 6.73
C PHE A 219 5.22 13.35 6.76
N THR A 220 6.19 13.77 7.54
CA THR A 220 7.44 13.04 7.78
C THR A 220 7.57 12.71 9.27
N GLN A 221 8.22 11.58 9.59
CA GLN A 221 8.43 11.19 10.97
C GLN A 221 9.79 10.51 11.18
N VAL A 222 10.33 10.70 12.39
CA VAL A 222 11.46 9.93 12.92
C VAL A 222 11.05 9.44 14.30
N SER A 223 10.97 8.14 14.50
CA SER A 223 10.44 7.60 15.75
C SER A 223 11.21 6.42 16.31
N PHE A 224 11.15 6.32 17.64
CA PHE A 224 11.79 5.26 18.42
C PHE A 224 10.83 4.67 19.45
N VAL A 225 10.93 3.37 19.67
CA VAL A 225 10.23 2.64 20.72
C VAL A 225 11.24 1.80 21.49
N ASN A 226 11.41 2.05 22.79
CA ASN A 226 12.35 1.33 23.65
C ASN A 226 13.78 1.26 23.07
N GLY A 227 14.23 2.36 22.47
CA GLY A 227 15.54 2.45 21.81
C GLY A 227 15.62 1.84 20.41
N VAL A 228 14.52 1.32 19.86
CA VAL A 228 14.47 0.77 18.51
C VAL A 228 13.93 1.81 17.54
N TYR A 229 14.64 2.06 16.46
CA TYR A 229 14.21 2.94 15.38
C TYR A 229 13.05 2.31 14.59
N THR A 230 11.92 3.00 14.53
CA THR A 230 10.72 2.55 13.80
C THR A 230 10.59 3.34 12.51
N SER A 231 11.27 2.88 11.45
CA SER A 231 11.37 3.60 10.17
C SER A 231 10.01 3.85 9.50
N LYS A 232 9.05 2.95 9.69
CA LYS A 232 7.68 3.06 9.17
C LYS A 232 6.71 3.68 10.19
N GLY A 233 7.19 4.11 11.36
CA GLY A 233 6.35 4.67 12.41
C GLY A 233 5.58 3.61 13.20
N GLY A 234 4.30 3.85 13.42
CA GLY A 234 3.41 2.93 14.13
C GLY A 234 2.40 3.64 15.03
N LYS A 235 1.70 2.86 15.85
CA LYS A 235 0.61 3.36 16.71
C LYS A 235 1.03 4.45 17.71
N HIS A 236 2.30 4.51 18.12
CA HIS A 236 2.82 5.57 18.97
C HIS A 236 2.90 6.92 18.21
N VAL A 237 3.25 6.87 16.92
CA VAL A 237 3.23 8.06 16.06
C VAL A 237 1.80 8.54 15.86
N ASP A 238 0.89 7.62 15.49
CA ASP A 238 -0.54 7.93 15.33
C ASP A 238 -1.13 8.53 16.62
N TYR A 239 -0.74 8.02 17.79
CA TYR A 239 -1.25 8.44 19.08
C TYR A 239 -0.93 9.91 19.39
N ILE A 240 0.30 10.33 19.19
CA ILE A 240 0.72 11.72 19.42
C ILE A 240 0.22 12.64 18.28
N LEU A 241 0.39 12.22 17.02
CA LEU A 241 -0.01 12.98 15.85
C LEU A 241 -1.51 13.32 15.86
N ASN A 242 -2.36 12.33 16.16
CA ASN A 242 -3.81 12.55 16.17
C ASN A 242 -4.23 13.57 17.24
N GLN A 243 -3.57 13.59 18.40
CA GLN A 243 -3.80 14.59 19.44
C GLN A 243 -3.39 16.00 18.96
N ILE A 244 -2.18 16.10 18.37
CA ILE A 244 -1.69 17.37 17.83
C ILE A 244 -2.66 17.90 16.77
N VAL A 245 -3.01 17.07 15.79
CA VAL A 245 -3.88 17.48 14.69
C VAL A 245 -5.28 17.85 15.19
N LYS A 246 -5.87 17.05 16.09
CA LYS A 246 -7.20 17.31 16.67
C LYS A 246 -7.23 18.62 17.45
N LYS A 247 -6.27 18.82 18.34
CA LYS A 247 -6.19 20.04 19.17
C LYS A 247 -5.89 21.28 18.33
N THR A 248 -4.97 21.19 17.36
CA THR A 248 -4.66 22.29 16.41
C THR A 248 -5.87 22.65 15.57
N SER A 249 -6.59 21.65 15.02
CA SER A 249 -7.82 21.88 14.25
C SER A 249 -8.91 22.58 15.08
N ALA A 250 -9.10 22.13 16.30
CA ALA A 250 -10.05 22.75 17.24
C ALA A 250 -9.68 24.20 17.57
N HIS A 251 -8.41 24.48 17.80
CA HIS A 251 -7.90 25.83 18.07
C HIS A 251 -8.11 26.78 16.87
N ILE A 252 -7.80 26.29 15.64
CA ILE A 252 -8.02 27.07 14.40
C ILE A 252 -9.50 27.40 14.25
N PHE A 253 -10.38 26.40 14.44
CA PHE A 253 -11.82 26.61 14.36
C PHE A 253 -12.35 27.59 15.40
N ALA A 254 -11.89 27.49 16.65
CA ALA A 254 -12.28 28.40 17.73
C ALA A 254 -11.91 29.85 17.41
N LYS A 255 -10.67 30.08 16.91
CA LYS A 255 -10.14 31.42 16.64
C LYS A 255 -10.61 32.05 15.33
N LYS A 256 -10.64 31.26 14.25
CA LYS A 256 -10.86 31.79 12.88
C LYS A 256 -12.19 31.34 12.27
N LYS A 257 -12.93 30.44 12.93
CA LYS A 257 -14.16 29.82 12.40
C LYS A 257 -13.97 29.08 11.07
N ILE A 258 -12.72 28.78 10.70
CA ILE A 258 -12.36 28.06 9.47
C ILE A 258 -12.17 26.57 9.82
N LYS A 259 -12.86 25.70 9.09
CA LYS A 259 -12.74 24.26 9.26
C LYS A 259 -11.61 23.71 8.38
N VAL A 260 -10.42 23.61 8.96
CA VAL A 260 -9.25 23.01 8.29
C VAL A 260 -9.33 21.48 8.39
N LYS A 261 -9.10 20.79 7.26
CA LYS A 261 -9.09 19.32 7.26
C LYS A 261 -7.89 18.79 8.05
N PRO A 262 -8.07 17.74 8.88
CA PRO A 262 -6.97 17.12 9.64
C PRO A 262 -5.74 16.76 8.78
N VAL A 263 -5.96 16.32 7.56
CA VAL A 263 -4.90 15.97 6.61
C VAL A 263 -4.02 17.17 6.27
N THR A 264 -4.61 18.37 6.07
CA THR A 264 -3.85 19.59 5.74
C THR A 264 -2.90 20.01 6.86
N ILE A 265 -3.34 19.83 8.13
CA ILE A 265 -2.47 20.08 9.29
C ILE A 265 -1.37 19.00 9.36
N LYS A 266 -1.73 17.74 9.17
CA LYS A 266 -0.81 16.60 9.19
C LYS A 266 0.33 16.79 8.17
N GLU A 267 0.02 17.16 6.93
CA GLU A 267 0.99 17.34 5.85
C GLU A 267 2.03 18.43 6.14
N GLN A 268 1.71 19.36 7.04
CA GLN A 268 2.63 20.43 7.45
C GLN A 268 3.65 20.01 8.51
N LEU A 269 3.53 18.81 9.06
CA LEU A 269 4.28 18.42 10.25
C LEU A 269 5.39 17.42 9.94
N PHE A 270 6.57 17.72 10.47
CA PHE A 270 7.64 16.75 10.66
C PHE A 270 7.71 16.42 12.15
N LEU A 271 7.44 15.16 12.49
CA LEU A 271 7.26 14.70 13.87
C LEU A 271 8.39 13.77 14.30
N PHE A 272 9.03 14.09 15.40
CA PHE A 272 10.03 13.28 16.07
C PHE A 272 9.48 12.70 17.36
N ILE A 273 9.63 11.40 17.59
CA ILE A 273 9.12 10.73 18.80
C ILE A 273 10.13 9.73 19.35
N ASN A 274 10.42 9.83 20.64
CA ASN A 274 11.06 8.79 21.42
C ASN A 274 10.09 8.33 22.52
N SER A 275 9.79 7.03 22.57
CA SER A 275 8.79 6.48 23.49
C SER A 275 9.25 5.22 24.18
N THR A 276 8.82 5.05 25.43
CA THR A 276 9.01 3.82 26.20
C THR A 276 7.65 3.16 26.44
N ILE A 277 7.45 1.97 25.84
CA ILE A 277 6.18 1.26 25.78
C ILE A 277 6.32 -0.12 26.43
N GLU A 278 5.34 -0.53 27.21
CA GLU A 278 5.31 -1.85 27.83
C GLU A 278 4.96 -2.93 26.80
N ASN A 279 5.71 -4.03 26.82
CA ASN A 279 5.48 -5.20 25.98
C ASN A 279 5.20 -4.87 24.49
N PRO A 280 6.07 -4.12 23.78
CA PRO A 280 5.82 -3.71 22.41
C PRO A 280 5.71 -4.90 21.46
N SER A 281 4.81 -4.79 20.50
CA SER A 281 4.64 -5.73 19.40
C SER A 281 4.86 -5.00 18.07
N PHE A 282 5.66 -5.57 17.19
CA PHE A 282 6.01 -5.00 15.90
C PHE A 282 5.46 -5.85 14.76
N ASP A 283 5.40 -5.28 13.56
CA ASP A 283 4.92 -5.93 12.33
C ASP A 283 5.88 -7.03 11.83
N SER A 284 7.16 -6.89 12.12
CA SER A 284 8.22 -7.75 11.60
C SER A 284 9.37 -7.88 12.59
N GLN A 285 10.31 -8.79 12.31
CA GLN A 285 11.54 -8.96 13.10
C GLN A 285 12.44 -7.73 13.04
N THR A 286 12.41 -6.96 11.95
CA THR A 286 13.15 -5.69 11.80
C THR A 286 12.59 -4.55 12.63
N LYS A 287 11.37 -4.72 13.18
CA LYS A 287 10.70 -3.79 14.10
C LYS A 287 10.46 -2.39 13.50
N ASN A 288 10.16 -2.34 12.22
CA ASN A 288 9.99 -1.07 11.49
C ASN A 288 8.69 -0.33 11.85
N TYR A 289 7.67 -1.05 12.31
CA TYR A 289 6.37 -0.49 12.62
C TYR A 289 5.82 -1.05 13.95
N LEU A 290 5.38 -0.17 14.86
CA LEU A 290 4.76 -0.58 16.13
C LEU A 290 3.26 -0.87 15.95
N ASN A 291 2.86 -2.13 16.21
CA ASN A 291 1.46 -2.57 16.14
C ASN A 291 0.69 -2.44 17.46
N THR A 292 1.39 -2.32 18.61
CA THR A 292 0.74 -2.23 19.93
C THR A 292 -0.25 -1.07 19.97
N PRO A 293 -1.53 -1.31 20.28
CA PRO A 293 -2.53 -0.25 20.39
C PRO A 293 -2.23 0.66 21.58
N SER A 294 -2.62 1.94 21.50
CA SER A 294 -2.32 2.94 22.53
C SER A 294 -2.88 2.58 23.92
N SER A 295 -3.99 1.84 24.00
CA SER A 295 -4.56 1.34 25.26
C SER A 295 -3.64 0.37 26.00
N ARG A 296 -2.62 -0.21 25.36
CA ARG A 296 -1.67 -1.18 25.92
C ARG A 296 -0.26 -0.62 26.08
N PHE A 297 -0.05 0.69 25.96
CA PHE A 297 1.28 1.30 26.13
C PHE A 297 1.83 1.23 27.56
N GLY A 298 0.96 1.00 28.53
CA GLY A 298 1.33 1.01 29.96
C GLY A 298 1.53 2.41 30.53
N CYS A 299 1.27 3.45 29.76
CA CYS A 299 1.29 4.85 30.16
C CYS A 299 0.36 5.67 29.26
N LYS A 300 -0.09 6.80 29.78
CA LYS A 300 -0.80 7.83 29.00
C LYS A 300 0.14 9.00 28.76
N CYS A 301 -0.02 9.63 27.61
CA CYS A 301 0.67 10.86 27.25
C CYS A 301 -0.35 11.79 26.59
N ASP A 302 -0.78 12.81 27.31
CA ASP A 302 -1.65 13.85 26.79
C ASP A 302 -0.78 15.02 26.35
N VAL A 303 -0.83 15.36 25.06
CA VAL A 303 -0.10 16.50 24.50
C VAL A 303 -0.64 17.78 25.14
N SER A 304 0.26 18.59 25.72
CA SER A 304 -0.13 19.78 26.47
C SER A 304 -0.72 20.87 25.56
N ASP A 305 -1.64 21.67 26.08
CA ASP A 305 -2.21 22.79 25.35
C ASP A 305 -1.15 23.86 25.08
N LYS A 306 -0.18 24.00 26.01
CA LYS A 306 1.00 24.88 25.82
C LYS A 306 1.83 24.47 24.60
N PHE A 307 2.03 23.16 24.41
CA PHE A 307 2.73 22.64 23.24
C PHE A 307 1.99 22.98 21.93
N ILE A 308 0.67 22.82 21.91
CA ILE A 308 -0.18 23.17 20.77
C ILE A 308 -0.12 24.68 20.48
N GLU A 309 -0.20 25.52 21.51
CA GLU A 309 -0.05 26.97 21.33
C GLU A 309 1.31 27.35 20.73
N GLN A 310 2.37 26.69 21.17
CA GLN A 310 3.69 26.92 20.60
C GLN A 310 3.79 26.47 19.15
N ILE A 311 3.19 25.34 18.76
CA ILE A 311 3.10 24.90 17.36
C ILE A 311 2.42 25.98 16.53
N ILE A 312 1.30 26.50 17.01
CA ILE A 312 0.53 27.52 16.29
C ILE A 312 1.30 28.84 16.19
N LYS A 313 1.84 29.32 17.31
CA LYS A 313 2.50 30.65 17.37
C LYS A 313 3.90 30.66 16.78
N LYS A 314 4.74 29.63 17.09
CA LYS A 314 6.14 29.61 16.68
C LYS A 314 6.36 29.04 15.29
N LEU A 315 5.60 28.02 14.91
CA LEU A 315 5.78 27.33 13.63
C LEU A 315 4.89 27.91 12.53
N GLY A 316 3.85 28.71 12.86
CA GLY A 316 2.94 29.25 11.86
C GLY A 316 2.08 28.20 11.16
N VAL A 317 1.87 27.04 11.78
CA VAL A 317 1.06 25.94 11.21
C VAL A 317 -0.36 26.37 10.87
N MET A 318 -0.93 27.30 11.66
CA MET A 318 -2.27 27.81 11.42
C MET A 318 -2.33 28.62 10.13
N GLU A 319 -1.40 29.57 9.93
CA GLU A 319 -1.32 30.41 8.75
C GLU A 319 -1.01 29.58 7.51
N ALA A 320 -0.08 28.62 7.61
CA ALA A 320 0.26 27.70 6.54
C ALA A 320 -0.93 26.82 6.15
N ALA A 321 -1.64 26.26 7.12
CA ALA A 321 -2.79 25.38 6.87
C ALA A 321 -4.00 26.14 6.29
N ILE A 322 -4.25 27.37 6.73
CA ILE A 322 -5.31 28.23 6.21
C ILE A 322 -4.97 28.69 4.79
N SER A 323 -3.78 29.26 4.60
CA SER A 323 -3.31 29.73 3.29
C SER A 323 -3.30 28.60 2.26
N LEU A 324 -2.85 27.41 2.64
CA LEU A 324 -2.89 26.24 1.76
C LEU A 324 -4.30 25.73 1.49
N THR A 325 -5.21 25.80 2.47
CA THR A 325 -6.60 25.43 2.26
C THR A 325 -7.27 26.41 1.29
N GLU A 326 -7.09 27.70 1.48
CA GLU A 326 -7.65 28.74 0.62
C GLU A 326 -6.99 28.78 -0.78
N ILE A 327 -5.68 28.62 -0.84
CA ILE A 327 -4.93 28.59 -2.11
C ILE A 327 -5.17 27.27 -2.85
N LYS A 328 -5.20 26.13 -2.15
CA LYS A 328 -5.46 24.82 -2.76
C LYS A 328 -6.90 24.72 -3.23
N ASP A 329 -7.86 25.18 -2.45
CA ASP A 329 -9.27 25.13 -2.84
C ASP A 329 -9.58 26.10 -3.99
N THR A 330 -9.00 27.30 -3.98
CA THR A 330 -9.26 28.31 -5.00
C THR A 330 -8.41 28.15 -6.26
N LYS A 331 -7.11 27.87 -6.14
CA LYS A 331 -6.23 27.66 -7.31
C LYS A 331 -6.40 26.29 -7.95
N ALA A 332 -6.61 25.24 -7.16
CA ALA A 332 -6.79 23.91 -7.68
C ALA A 332 -8.15 23.75 -8.38
N ALA A 333 -9.21 24.32 -7.81
CA ALA A 333 -10.51 24.37 -8.45
C ALA A 333 -10.43 25.14 -9.79
N LYS A 334 -9.91 26.35 -9.79
CA LYS A 334 -9.78 27.19 -11.01
C LYS A 334 -8.89 26.61 -12.10
N LYS A 335 -7.83 25.85 -11.75
CA LYS A 335 -6.95 25.19 -12.74
C LYS A 335 -7.54 23.94 -13.36
N THR A 336 -8.39 23.24 -12.62
CA THR A 336 -8.98 21.96 -13.06
C THR A 336 -10.40 22.10 -13.58
N ASP A 337 -11.07 23.24 -13.34
CA ASP A 337 -12.42 23.51 -13.83
C ASP A 337 -12.45 23.60 -15.35
N GLY A 338 -13.50 23.02 -15.90
CA GLY A 338 -13.82 23.14 -17.30
C GLY A 338 -14.53 24.45 -17.62
N ARG A 339 -14.51 24.82 -18.89
CA ARG A 339 -15.28 25.96 -19.42
C ARG A 339 -15.92 25.59 -20.74
N LYS A 340 -17.04 26.17 -21.06
CA LYS A 340 -17.69 26.02 -22.36
C LYS A 340 -16.89 26.75 -23.44
N THR A 341 -15.89 26.07 -23.99
CA THR A 341 -15.03 26.57 -25.09
C THR A 341 -15.15 25.65 -26.29
N THR A 342 -15.05 26.20 -27.49
CA THR A 342 -15.10 25.41 -28.73
C THR A 342 -13.85 24.57 -28.96
N ASN A 343 -12.72 25.01 -28.42
CA ASN A 343 -11.42 24.32 -28.57
C ASN A 343 -10.79 24.02 -27.20
N ILE A 344 -10.42 22.76 -26.97
CA ILE A 344 -9.61 22.34 -25.83
C ILE A 344 -8.23 21.91 -26.32
N LYS A 345 -7.21 22.50 -25.73
CA LYS A 345 -5.80 22.13 -25.96
C LYS A 345 -5.25 21.36 -24.77
N GLY A 346 -4.27 20.48 -25.03
CA GLY A 346 -3.50 19.83 -23.97
C GLY A 346 -4.16 18.62 -23.32
N ILE A 347 -5.23 18.06 -23.89
CA ILE A 347 -5.75 16.76 -23.48
C ILE A 347 -5.37 15.72 -24.55
N PRO A 348 -4.29 14.94 -24.29
CA PRO A 348 -3.89 13.89 -25.21
C PRO A 348 -5.02 12.84 -25.29
N LYS A 349 -5.14 12.24 -26.48
CA LYS A 349 -6.14 11.19 -26.75
C LYS A 349 -7.61 11.63 -26.81
N LEU A 350 -7.97 12.89 -26.59
CA LEU A 350 -9.32 13.37 -26.86
C LEU A 350 -9.54 13.47 -28.39
N THR A 351 -10.62 12.91 -28.86
CA THR A 351 -11.20 13.24 -30.16
C THR A 351 -12.50 14.01 -29.90
N ASP A 352 -12.43 15.32 -30.05
CA ASP A 352 -13.55 16.21 -29.69
C ASP A 352 -14.64 16.21 -30.77
N ALA A 353 -15.91 16.39 -30.37
CA ALA A 353 -16.98 16.59 -31.33
C ALA A 353 -16.89 17.99 -31.97
N ILE A 354 -17.17 18.11 -33.23
CA ILE A 354 -17.05 19.40 -33.96
C ILE A 354 -17.96 20.49 -33.35
N TRP A 355 -19.14 20.10 -32.86
CA TRP A 355 -20.12 21.04 -32.24
C TRP A 355 -19.90 21.24 -30.75
N ALA A 356 -18.97 20.53 -30.13
CA ALA A 356 -18.72 20.65 -28.70
C ALA A 356 -18.34 22.09 -28.31
N GLY A 357 -18.96 22.61 -27.26
CA GLY A 357 -18.73 23.97 -26.76
C GLY A 357 -19.35 25.08 -27.62
N GLY A 358 -19.94 24.77 -28.77
CA GLY A 358 -20.67 25.70 -29.63
C GLY A 358 -22.15 25.83 -29.30
N ARG A 359 -22.91 26.43 -30.21
CA ARG A 359 -24.37 26.61 -30.06
C ARG A 359 -25.13 25.27 -29.96
N LYS A 360 -24.64 24.22 -30.65
CA LYS A 360 -25.22 22.88 -30.67
C LYS A 360 -24.58 21.92 -29.69
N SER A 361 -23.87 22.42 -28.68
CA SER A 361 -23.16 21.59 -27.71
C SER A 361 -24.09 20.64 -26.93
N TRP A 362 -25.33 21.02 -26.71
CA TRP A 362 -26.30 20.17 -26.03
C TRP A 362 -26.73 18.93 -26.86
N GLU A 363 -26.55 18.99 -28.18
CA GLU A 363 -26.78 17.82 -29.04
C GLU A 363 -25.58 16.85 -29.08
N CYS A 364 -24.44 17.27 -28.48
CA CYS A 364 -23.20 16.48 -28.48
C CYS A 364 -23.20 15.43 -27.36
N VAL A 365 -22.59 14.29 -27.66
CA VAL A 365 -22.42 13.16 -26.75
C VAL A 365 -20.93 12.90 -26.59
N LEU A 366 -20.47 12.81 -25.35
CA LEU A 366 -19.13 12.33 -25.04
C LEU A 366 -19.15 10.82 -24.80
N ILE A 367 -18.42 10.05 -25.62
CA ILE A 367 -18.26 8.60 -25.44
C ILE A 367 -16.99 8.37 -24.61
N LEU A 368 -17.14 7.78 -23.42
CA LEU A 368 -16.04 7.31 -22.59
C LEU A 368 -15.80 5.83 -22.89
N THR A 369 -14.62 5.50 -23.42
CA THR A 369 -14.26 4.11 -23.76
C THR A 369 -13.32 3.51 -22.71
N GLU A 370 -13.32 2.19 -22.57
CA GLU A 370 -12.48 1.46 -21.61
C GLU A 370 -10.97 1.59 -21.88
N GLY A 371 -10.59 1.94 -23.11
CA GLY A 371 -9.18 2.13 -23.47
C GLY A 371 -8.99 2.58 -24.90
N ASP A 372 -7.72 2.68 -25.31
CA ASP A 372 -7.34 3.14 -26.65
C ASP A 372 -7.83 2.22 -27.77
N SER A 373 -7.86 0.91 -27.54
CA SER A 373 -8.32 -0.08 -28.54
C SER A 373 -9.82 0.12 -28.82
N ALA A 374 -10.64 0.29 -27.78
CA ALA A 374 -12.05 0.58 -27.93
C ALA A 374 -12.28 1.93 -28.63
N LYS A 375 -11.46 2.96 -28.31
CA LYS A 375 -11.51 4.24 -29.01
C LYS A 375 -11.25 4.08 -30.50
N ALA A 376 -10.23 3.32 -30.91
CA ALA A 376 -9.92 3.08 -32.33
C ALA A 376 -11.11 2.42 -33.06
N GLY A 377 -11.75 1.44 -32.41
CA GLY A 377 -12.97 0.81 -32.91
C GLY A 377 -14.11 1.80 -33.13
N VAL A 378 -14.43 2.60 -32.10
CA VAL A 378 -15.47 3.65 -32.18
C VAL A 378 -15.17 4.63 -33.31
N MET A 379 -13.93 5.09 -33.42
CA MET A 379 -13.51 6.00 -34.49
C MET A 379 -13.73 5.42 -35.87
N SER A 380 -13.54 4.11 -36.05
CA SER A 380 -13.77 3.43 -37.32
C SER A 380 -15.26 3.30 -37.69
N GLY A 381 -16.13 3.32 -36.68
CA GLY A 381 -17.59 3.23 -36.81
C GLY A 381 -18.27 4.55 -37.14
N LEU A 382 -17.71 5.69 -36.72
CA LEU A 382 -18.32 7.00 -36.90
C LEU A 382 -18.28 7.48 -38.34
N SER A 383 -19.43 7.92 -38.87
CA SER A 383 -19.54 8.65 -40.13
C SER A 383 -19.04 10.10 -39.99
N LYS A 384 -18.93 10.82 -41.13
CA LYS A 384 -18.59 12.25 -41.13
C LYS A 384 -19.64 13.09 -40.36
N GLU A 385 -20.91 12.72 -40.45
CA GLU A 385 -22.01 13.39 -39.73
C GLU A 385 -21.95 13.08 -38.24
N ASP A 386 -21.65 11.83 -37.88
CA ASP A 386 -21.52 11.45 -36.45
C ASP A 386 -20.39 12.23 -35.77
N ARG A 387 -19.29 12.52 -36.45
CA ARG A 387 -18.18 13.31 -35.89
C ARG A 387 -18.57 14.75 -35.51
N LYS A 388 -19.65 15.26 -36.00
CA LYS A 388 -20.20 16.56 -35.57
C LYS A 388 -20.72 16.49 -34.15
N LYS A 389 -21.31 15.35 -33.74
CA LYS A 389 -22.04 15.15 -32.47
C LYS A 389 -21.26 14.35 -31.44
N TYR A 390 -20.46 13.37 -31.86
CA TYR A 390 -19.81 12.42 -30.95
C TYR A 390 -18.35 12.79 -30.72
N GLY A 391 -18.02 13.06 -29.45
CA GLY A 391 -16.62 13.12 -28.96
C GLY A 391 -16.24 11.81 -28.29
N ILE A 392 -14.95 11.46 -28.28
CA ILE A 392 -14.45 10.21 -27.70
C ILE A 392 -13.27 10.49 -26.81
N PHE A 393 -13.31 9.96 -25.59
CA PHE A 393 -12.18 10.01 -24.67
C PHE A 393 -11.94 8.63 -24.04
N PRO A 394 -10.75 8.01 -24.25
CA PRO A 394 -10.42 6.72 -23.68
C PRO A 394 -9.95 6.86 -22.23
N LEU A 395 -10.54 6.06 -21.34
CA LEU A 395 -10.11 5.93 -19.96
C LEU A 395 -8.82 5.09 -19.89
N ARG A 396 -7.96 5.38 -18.91
CA ARG A 396 -6.74 4.58 -18.65
C ARG A 396 -7.03 3.41 -17.69
N GLY A 397 -8.12 2.69 -17.93
CA GLY A 397 -8.61 1.65 -17.05
C GLY A 397 -9.66 2.17 -16.04
N LYS A 398 -9.77 1.51 -14.89
CA LYS A 398 -10.79 1.82 -13.88
C LYS A 398 -10.53 3.16 -13.21
N LEU A 399 -11.53 4.04 -13.17
CA LEU A 399 -11.46 5.25 -12.36
C LEU A 399 -11.34 4.89 -10.87
N GLN A 400 -10.72 5.77 -10.10
CA GLN A 400 -10.71 5.61 -8.64
C GLN A 400 -12.12 5.82 -8.07
N ASN A 401 -12.46 5.07 -7.03
CA ASN A 401 -13.66 5.36 -6.25
C ASN A 401 -13.50 6.72 -5.56
N VAL A 402 -14.30 7.69 -5.99
CA VAL A 402 -14.23 9.09 -5.55
C VAL A 402 -15.11 9.40 -4.34
N LYS A 403 -15.89 8.44 -3.86
CA LYS A 403 -16.76 8.63 -2.69
C LYS A 403 -15.89 8.98 -1.47
N ASP A 404 -16.20 10.10 -0.81
CA ASP A 404 -15.46 10.67 0.31
C ASP A 404 -13.97 11.01 0.01
N MET A 405 -13.58 11.08 -1.28
CA MET A 405 -12.22 11.47 -1.66
C MET A 405 -12.00 12.97 -1.42
N PRO A 406 -10.87 13.38 -0.81
CA PRO A 406 -10.54 14.79 -0.66
C PRO A 406 -10.45 15.50 -2.01
N GLN A 407 -10.95 16.74 -2.08
CA GLN A 407 -10.97 17.55 -3.32
C GLN A 407 -9.58 17.71 -3.94
N THR A 408 -8.54 17.85 -3.12
CA THR A 408 -7.16 17.95 -3.58
C THR A 408 -6.72 16.71 -4.36
N ARG A 409 -7.13 15.50 -3.91
CA ARG A 409 -6.81 14.25 -4.58
C ARG A 409 -7.59 14.08 -5.88
N LEU A 410 -8.84 14.54 -5.92
CA LEU A 410 -9.65 14.60 -7.14
C LEU A 410 -9.00 15.52 -8.18
N ASN A 411 -8.58 16.71 -7.77
CA ASN A 411 -7.94 17.70 -8.64
C ASN A 411 -6.58 17.23 -9.19
N ASN A 412 -5.87 16.37 -8.46
CA ASN A 412 -4.60 15.79 -8.91
C ASN A 412 -4.77 14.55 -9.81
N ASN A 413 -5.99 14.02 -9.90
CA ASN A 413 -6.26 12.91 -10.81
C ASN A 413 -6.43 13.43 -12.24
N ALA A 414 -5.49 13.05 -13.11
CA ALA A 414 -5.44 13.53 -14.48
C ALA A 414 -6.69 13.16 -15.30
N GLU A 415 -7.25 11.97 -15.10
CA GLU A 415 -8.44 11.52 -15.85
C GLU A 415 -9.68 12.27 -15.43
N ILE A 416 -9.92 12.40 -14.12
CA ILE A 416 -11.04 13.19 -13.60
C ILE A 416 -10.94 14.65 -14.05
N THR A 417 -9.72 15.22 -13.99
CA THR A 417 -9.46 16.58 -14.47
C THR A 417 -9.72 16.73 -15.96
N ASN A 418 -9.33 15.74 -16.77
CA ASN A 418 -9.61 15.75 -18.20
C ASN A 418 -11.11 15.65 -18.48
N ILE A 419 -11.84 14.75 -17.82
CA ILE A 419 -13.30 14.64 -17.96
C ILE A 419 -13.99 15.97 -17.60
N LYS A 420 -13.58 16.62 -16.50
CA LYS A 420 -14.08 17.94 -16.12
C LYS A 420 -13.89 18.97 -17.23
N LYS A 421 -12.67 19.08 -17.75
CA LYS A 421 -12.34 20.02 -18.82
C LYS A 421 -13.10 19.72 -20.10
N ILE A 422 -13.18 18.45 -20.49
CA ILE A 422 -13.87 18.00 -21.70
C ILE A 422 -15.36 18.36 -21.62
N LEU A 423 -16.02 18.13 -20.50
CA LEU A 423 -17.43 18.41 -20.30
C LEU A 423 -17.72 19.86 -19.98
N GLY A 424 -16.74 20.64 -19.49
CA GLY A 424 -16.96 22.01 -19.04
C GLY A 424 -17.48 22.10 -17.59
N LEU A 425 -17.15 21.09 -16.76
CA LEU A 425 -17.64 20.97 -15.38
C LEU A 425 -16.82 21.81 -14.39
N GLU A 426 -17.49 22.48 -13.46
CA GLU A 426 -16.91 23.25 -12.38
C GLU A 426 -17.21 22.58 -11.03
N VAL A 427 -16.25 22.58 -10.12
CA VAL A 427 -16.41 21.98 -8.78
C VAL A 427 -17.39 22.80 -7.95
N GLY A 428 -18.32 22.10 -7.27
CA GLY A 428 -19.31 22.74 -6.38
C GLY A 428 -20.45 23.45 -7.10
N LYS A 429 -20.47 23.48 -8.44
CA LYS A 429 -21.55 24.06 -9.22
C LYS A 429 -22.71 23.09 -9.31
N LYS A 430 -23.93 23.59 -9.07
CA LYS A 430 -25.17 22.85 -9.28
C LYS A 430 -25.67 23.08 -10.71
N TYR A 431 -26.02 22.01 -11.38
CA TYR A 431 -26.46 22.04 -12.77
C TYR A 431 -27.94 21.73 -12.88
N THR A 432 -28.76 22.76 -13.01
CA THR A 432 -30.14 22.62 -13.53
C THR A 432 -30.06 22.35 -15.04
N MET A 433 -31.16 21.96 -15.67
CA MET A 433 -31.27 21.77 -17.12
C MET A 433 -30.80 23.01 -17.90
N GLU A 434 -31.22 24.20 -17.47
CA GLU A 434 -30.85 25.46 -18.11
C GLU A 434 -29.34 25.77 -17.95
N GLU A 435 -28.83 25.60 -16.73
CA GLU A 435 -27.43 25.85 -16.45
C GLU A 435 -26.52 24.84 -17.18
N ALA A 436 -26.92 23.59 -17.27
CA ALA A 436 -26.21 22.54 -18.01
C ALA A 436 -26.16 22.90 -19.51
N LYS A 437 -27.26 23.27 -20.14
CA LYS A 437 -27.32 23.74 -21.55
C LYS A 437 -26.42 24.95 -21.79
N LYS A 438 -26.36 25.87 -20.83
CA LYS A 438 -25.56 27.10 -20.93
C LYS A 438 -24.07 26.84 -20.80
N SER A 439 -23.63 25.97 -19.88
CA SER A 439 -22.23 25.86 -19.45
C SER A 439 -21.52 24.59 -19.89
N LEU A 440 -22.24 23.53 -20.28
CA LEU A 440 -21.58 22.28 -20.67
C LEU A 440 -21.24 22.24 -22.16
N ARG A 441 -20.16 21.51 -22.48
CA ARG A 441 -19.69 21.27 -23.84
C ARG A 441 -20.36 20.08 -24.51
N TYR A 442 -21.00 19.21 -23.72
CA TYR A 442 -21.71 18.02 -24.14
C TYR A 442 -23.02 17.92 -23.39
N GLY A 443 -24.08 17.47 -24.06
CA GLY A 443 -25.40 17.28 -23.47
C GLY A 443 -25.61 15.89 -22.86
N SER A 444 -24.77 14.92 -23.24
CA SER A 444 -24.83 13.55 -22.71
C SER A 444 -23.45 12.91 -22.63
N VAL A 445 -23.33 11.92 -21.77
CA VAL A 445 -22.14 11.08 -21.64
C VAL A 445 -22.55 9.61 -21.79
N TRP A 446 -21.95 8.91 -22.73
CA TRP A 446 -22.20 7.50 -22.94
C TRP A 446 -20.97 6.67 -22.60
N PHE A 447 -21.20 5.57 -21.88
CA PHE A 447 -20.14 4.60 -21.57
C PHE A 447 -20.09 3.53 -22.67
N MET A 448 -18.90 3.24 -23.15
CA MET A 448 -18.66 2.17 -24.09
C MET A 448 -17.54 1.30 -23.56
N THR A 449 -17.93 0.31 -22.79
CA THR A 449 -17.09 -0.67 -22.10
C THR A 449 -17.34 -2.06 -22.66
N ASP A 450 -16.47 -2.99 -22.37
CA ASP A 450 -16.71 -4.40 -22.65
C ASP A 450 -17.98 -4.89 -21.94
N GLN A 451 -18.67 -5.87 -22.51
CA GLN A 451 -19.89 -6.42 -21.94
C GLN A 451 -19.58 -7.52 -20.92
N ASP A 452 -18.63 -7.26 -20.05
CA ASP A 452 -18.20 -8.13 -18.97
C ASP A 452 -18.39 -7.45 -17.59
N LEU A 453 -18.07 -8.17 -16.53
CA LEU A 453 -18.21 -7.68 -15.15
C LEU A 453 -17.27 -6.51 -14.85
N ASP A 454 -16.08 -6.48 -15.44
CA ASP A 454 -15.14 -5.36 -15.27
C ASP A 454 -15.65 -4.10 -15.99
N GLY A 455 -16.27 -4.25 -17.17
CA GLY A 455 -16.95 -3.15 -17.86
C GLY A 455 -18.14 -2.58 -17.08
N ALA A 456 -18.91 -3.44 -16.39
CA ALA A 456 -19.96 -3.01 -15.46
C ALA A 456 -19.38 -2.18 -14.31
N HIS A 457 -18.25 -2.58 -13.76
CA HIS A 457 -17.53 -1.84 -12.72
C HIS A 457 -17.06 -0.47 -13.20
N ILE A 458 -16.51 -0.38 -14.42
CA ILE A 458 -16.09 0.90 -15.02
C ILE A 458 -17.27 1.84 -15.17
N LYS A 459 -18.42 1.35 -15.68
CA LYS A 459 -19.68 2.12 -15.72
C LYS A 459 -20.06 2.64 -14.34
N GLY A 460 -20.05 1.76 -13.33
CA GLY A 460 -20.36 2.10 -11.95
C GLY A 460 -19.44 3.17 -11.36
N LEU A 461 -18.14 3.09 -11.60
CA LEU A 461 -17.17 4.10 -11.14
C LEU A 461 -17.37 5.46 -11.83
N CYS A 462 -17.74 5.47 -13.11
CA CYS A 462 -18.08 6.69 -13.81
C CYS A 462 -19.37 7.31 -13.25
N ILE A 463 -20.41 6.51 -13.02
CA ILE A 463 -21.65 6.95 -12.37
C ILE A 463 -21.35 7.52 -10.98
N ASN A 464 -20.52 6.83 -10.18
CA ASN A 464 -20.10 7.31 -8.87
C ASN A 464 -19.37 8.67 -8.92
N LEU A 465 -18.61 8.94 -9.98
CA LEU A 465 -17.98 10.26 -10.18
C LEU A 465 -19.04 11.36 -10.27
N PHE A 466 -20.05 11.17 -11.11
CA PHE A 466 -21.16 12.14 -11.25
C PHE A 466 -21.98 12.23 -9.99
N HIS A 467 -22.37 11.10 -9.39
CA HIS A 467 -23.11 11.04 -8.14
C HIS A 467 -22.40 11.80 -6.98
N SER A 468 -21.10 11.64 -6.87
CA SER A 468 -20.35 12.26 -5.78
C SER A 468 -20.05 13.73 -6.00
N GLN A 469 -19.89 14.19 -7.24
CA GLN A 469 -19.44 15.54 -7.55
C GLN A 469 -20.52 16.46 -8.12
N TRP A 470 -21.46 15.91 -8.91
CA TRP A 470 -22.53 16.65 -9.60
C TRP A 470 -23.84 15.86 -9.61
N PRO A 471 -24.43 15.56 -8.45
CA PRO A 471 -25.63 14.70 -8.36
C PRO A 471 -26.82 15.25 -9.17
N GLU A 472 -26.91 16.56 -9.36
CA GLU A 472 -28.00 17.15 -10.14
C GLU A 472 -27.95 16.75 -11.63
N LEU A 473 -26.77 16.47 -12.19
CA LEU A 473 -26.66 15.99 -13.57
C LEU A 473 -27.26 14.60 -13.77
N MET A 474 -27.25 13.77 -12.73
CA MET A 474 -27.84 12.44 -12.80
C MET A 474 -29.36 12.45 -12.82
N LYS A 475 -29.98 13.56 -12.39
CA LYS A 475 -31.42 13.77 -12.41
C LYS A 475 -31.93 14.28 -13.78
N LEU A 476 -30.99 14.66 -14.66
CA LEU A 476 -31.34 15.10 -16.02
C LEU A 476 -31.56 13.88 -16.90
N ASP A 477 -32.72 13.87 -17.58
CA ASP A 477 -33.10 12.79 -18.48
C ASP A 477 -32.04 12.57 -19.56
N SER A 478 -31.65 11.32 -19.74
CA SER A 478 -30.73 10.88 -20.79
C SER A 478 -29.32 11.50 -20.74
N PHE A 479 -28.94 12.12 -19.60
CA PHE A 479 -27.59 12.69 -19.47
C PHE A 479 -26.50 11.62 -19.40
N LEU A 480 -26.74 10.52 -18.66
CA LEU A 480 -25.87 9.36 -18.64
C LEU A 480 -26.50 8.19 -19.36
N GLY A 481 -25.71 7.44 -20.11
CA GLY A 481 -26.16 6.24 -20.79
C GLY A 481 -24.98 5.34 -21.18
N PHE A 482 -25.28 4.24 -21.80
CA PHE A 482 -24.27 3.35 -22.37
C PHE A 482 -24.74 2.76 -23.70
N MET A 483 -23.77 2.47 -24.56
CA MET A 483 -24.08 1.77 -25.82
C MET A 483 -24.06 0.26 -25.55
N ASN A 484 -25.19 -0.37 -25.79
CA ASN A 484 -25.32 -1.82 -25.67
C ASN A 484 -24.80 -2.48 -26.96
N THR A 485 -23.69 -3.20 -26.86
CA THR A 485 -23.09 -3.96 -28.00
C THR A 485 -23.43 -5.44 -27.87
N PRO A 486 -23.58 -6.16 -28.98
CA PRO A 486 -23.92 -7.58 -28.91
C PRO A 486 -22.79 -8.40 -28.28
N ILE A 487 -23.15 -9.39 -27.49
CA ILE A 487 -22.22 -10.37 -26.91
C ILE A 487 -22.05 -11.59 -27.82
N ILE A 488 -23.08 -11.90 -28.63
CA ILE A 488 -23.07 -13.02 -29.56
C ILE A 488 -23.69 -12.56 -30.88
N LYS A 489 -23.13 -13.05 -31.98
CA LYS A 489 -23.67 -12.87 -33.33
C LYS A 489 -23.72 -14.22 -34.04
N ALA A 490 -24.89 -14.63 -34.48
CA ALA A 490 -25.07 -15.83 -35.27
C ALA A 490 -25.34 -15.48 -36.74
N LYS A 491 -24.68 -16.22 -37.66
CA LYS A 491 -24.75 -15.99 -39.10
C LYS A 491 -25.01 -17.30 -39.87
N LYS A 492 -25.96 -17.24 -40.81
CA LYS A 492 -26.24 -18.33 -41.74
C LYS A 492 -26.52 -17.75 -43.12
N GLY A 493 -25.51 -17.87 -44.02
CA GLY A 493 -25.58 -17.21 -45.33
C GLY A 493 -25.68 -15.67 -45.19
N THR A 494 -26.75 -15.09 -45.73
CA THR A 494 -27.04 -13.65 -45.60
C THR A 494 -27.79 -13.25 -44.33
N LYS A 495 -28.34 -14.24 -43.58
CA LYS A 495 -29.09 -13.97 -42.35
C LYS A 495 -28.13 -13.80 -41.19
N GLU A 496 -28.24 -12.69 -40.49
CA GLU A 496 -27.49 -12.38 -39.29
C GLU A 496 -28.44 -12.06 -38.12
N LYS A 497 -28.11 -12.52 -36.91
CA LYS A 497 -28.84 -12.19 -35.70
C LYS A 497 -27.84 -11.87 -34.59
N SER A 498 -28.05 -10.72 -33.93
CA SER A 498 -27.24 -10.29 -32.80
C SER A 498 -28.03 -10.52 -31.49
N PHE A 499 -27.31 -10.91 -30.43
CA PHE A 499 -27.86 -11.15 -29.10
C PHE A 499 -27.11 -10.27 -28.11
N TYR A 500 -27.86 -9.65 -27.21
CA TYR A 500 -27.33 -8.68 -26.25
C TYR A 500 -27.28 -9.26 -24.83
N THR A 501 -27.93 -10.42 -24.62
CA THR A 501 -27.86 -11.23 -23.40
C THR A 501 -27.65 -12.70 -23.77
N GLU A 502 -27.08 -13.45 -22.87
CA GLU A 502 -26.92 -14.90 -23.05
C GLU A 502 -28.27 -15.61 -23.06
N GLN A 503 -29.24 -15.11 -22.29
CA GLN A 503 -30.58 -15.64 -22.26
C GLN A 503 -31.25 -15.53 -23.63
N GLU A 504 -31.21 -14.36 -24.30
CA GLU A 504 -31.71 -14.20 -25.68
C GLU A 504 -31.11 -15.22 -26.65
N TYR A 505 -29.83 -15.51 -26.49
CA TYR A 505 -29.13 -16.51 -27.34
C TYR A 505 -29.61 -17.92 -27.02
N GLN A 506 -29.75 -18.30 -25.77
CA GLN A 506 -30.19 -19.66 -25.36
C GLN A 506 -31.66 -19.89 -25.79
N GLU A 507 -32.57 -18.96 -25.61
CA GLU A 507 -33.93 -19.02 -26.08
C GLU A 507 -34.02 -19.18 -27.61
N TRP A 508 -33.19 -18.39 -28.30
CA TRP A 508 -33.10 -18.51 -29.76
C TRP A 508 -32.51 -19.86 -30.19
N LYS A 509 -31.49 -20.32 -29.51
CA LYS A 509 -30.82 -21.61 -29.79
C LYS A 509 -31.79 -22.77 -29.66
N THR A 510 -32.59 -22.80 -28.59
CA THR A 510 -33.65 -23.81 -28.36
C THR A 510 -34.68 -23.80 -29.48
N SER A 511 -35.10 -22.63 -29.98
CA SER A 511 -36.11 -22.48 -31.05
C SER A 511 -35.55 -22.71 -32.47
N HIS A 512 -34.21 -22.83 -32.63
CA HIS A 512 -33.54 -22.94 -33.93
C HIS A 512 -32.65 -24.20 -34.05
N ASN A 513 -33.14 -25.34 -33.54
CA ASN A 513 -32.48 -26.64 -33.66
C ASN A 513 -31.03 -26.59 -33.17
N ASP A 514 -30.82 -26.07 -31.97
CA ASP A 514 -29.50 -25.87 -31.32
C ASP A 514 -28.51 -25.06 -32.15
N GLY A 515 -29.01 -24.20 -33.04
CA GLY A 515 -28.17 -23.40 -33.90
C GLY A 515 -27.41 -24.17 -34.98
N LYS A 516 -27.84 -25.39 -35.32
CA LYS A 516 -27.18 -26.19 -36.37
C LYS A 516 -27.16 -25.46 -37.70
N GLY A 517 -25.97 -25.37 -38.29
CA GLY A 517 -25.72 -24.67 -39.55
C GLY A 517 -25.58 -23.15 -39.44
N TRP A 518 -25.51 -22.62 -38.23
CA TRP A 518 -25.15 -21.22 -37.97
C TRP A 518 -23.72 -21.13 -37.48
N SER A 519 -22.97 -20.14 -38.00
CA SER A 519 -21.68 -19.74 -37.48
C SER A 519 -21.90 -18.74 -36.36
N VAL A 520 -21.35 -19.02 -35.16
CA VAL A 520 -21.54 -18.21 -33.97
C VAL A 520 -20.22 -17.50 -33.62
N LYS A 521 -20.26 -16.19 -33.48
CA LYS A 521 -19.16 -15.35 -33.03
C LYS A 521 -19.48 -14.81 -31.63
N TYR A 522 -18.60 -15.10 -30.67
CA TYR A 522 -18.63 -14.52 -29.32
C TYR A 522 -17.75 -13.29 -29.28
N PHE A 523 -18.24 -12.20 -28.72
CA PHE A 523 -17.50 -10.98 -28.50
C PHE A 523 -17.04 -10.96 -27.03
N LYS A 524 -15.77 -11.27 -26.79
CA LYS A 524 -15.17 -11.21 -25.45
C LYS A 524 -14.98 -9.77 -24.94
N GLY A 525 -14.96 -8.82 -25.86
CA GLY A 525 -14.81 -7.40 -25.59
C GLY A 525 -14.83 -6.60 -26.89
N LEU A 526 -14.84 -5.28 -26.79
CA LEU A 526 -14.89 -4.34 -27.91
C LEU A 526 -13.74 -4.53 -28.90
N GLY A 527 -12.58 -4.98 -28.41
CA GLY A 527 -11.40 -5.29 -29.23
C GLY A 527 -11.60 -6.44 -30.21
N THR A 528 -12.63 -7.27 -30.04
CA THR A 528 -12.94 -8.37 -30.97
C THR A 528 -13.87 -7.97 -32.11
N SER A 529 -14.40 -6.74 -32.07
CA SER A 529 -15.27 -6.20 -33.11
C SER A 529 -14.45 -5.58 -34.24
N THR A 530 -14.90 -5.84 -35.46
CA THR A 530 -14.30 -5.28 -36.69
C THR A 530 -14.82 -3.85 -36.95
N ALA A 531 -14.12 -3.09 -37.80
CA ALA A 531 -14.58 -1.77 -38.22
C ALA A 531 -15.98 -1.79 -38.91
N LYS A 532 -16.35 -2.89 -39.58
CA LYS A 532 -17.68 -3.07 -40.16
C LYS A 532 -18.74 -3.20 -39.05
N GLU A 533 -18.46 -3.99 -38.03
CA GLU A 533 -19.38 -4.18 -36.88
C GLU A 533 -19.56 -2.86 -36.10
N PHE A 534 -18.50 -2.08 -35.90
CA PHE A 534 -18.65 -0.74 -35.28
C PHE A 534 -19.54 0.19 -36.14
N LYS A 535 -19.47 0.15 -37.46
CA LYS A 535 -20.40 0.89 -38.33
C LYS A 535 -21.85 0.44 -38.13
N GLU A 536 -22.07 -0.87 -37.99
CA GLU A 536 -23.41 -1.42 -37.70
C GLU A 536 -23.92 -0.93 -36.34
N TYR A 537 -23.07 -0.90 -35.29
CA TYR A 537 -23.42 -0.40 -33.97
C TYR A 537 -23.83 1.08 -34.00
N PHE A 538 -23.15 1.90 -34.80
CA PHE A 538 -23.48 3.32 -34.96
C PHE A 538 -24.61 3.59 -35.96
N ALA A 539 -24.98 2.64 -36.80
CA ALA A 539 -26.17 2.72 -37.64
C ALA A 539 -27.45 2.42 -36.82
N ASP A 540 -27.43 1.37 -35.98
CA ASP A 540 -28.53 0.94 -35.10
C ASP A 540 -28.21 1.23 -33.62
N LYS A 541 -28.02 2.51 -33.30
CA LYS A 541 -27.56 2.97 -31.99
C LYS A 541 -28.44 2.47 -30.84
N LYS A 542 -28.17 1.28 -30.31
CA LYS A 542 -28.84 0.73 -29.14
C LYS A 542 -28.30 1.34 -27.87
N VAL A 543 -28.77 2.49 -27.51
CA VAL A 543 -28.40 3.23 -26.33
C VAL A 543 -29.40 2.95 -25.21
N VAL A 544 -28.84 2.63 -24.04
CA VAL A 544 -29.62 2.50 -22.79
C VAL A 544 -29.25 3.69 -21.91
N THR A 545 -30.27 4.44 -21.50
CA THR A 545 -30.06 5.61 -20.62
C THR A 545 -30.29 5.24 -19.16
N PHE A 546 -29.65 6.00 -18.26
CA PHE A 546 -29.90 5.85 -16.83
C PHE A 546 -31.01 6.81 -16.38
N ALA A 547 -31.95 6.29 -15.60
CA ALA A 547 -33.04 7.05 -15.01
C ALA A 547 -32.86 7.23 -13.50
N TYR A 548 -33.11 8.42 -13.00
CA TYR A 548 -33.16 8.72 -11.58
C TYR A 548 -34.59 8.60 -11.05
N GLU A 549 -34.85 7.62 -10.20
CA GLU A 549 -36.16 7.27 -9.66
C GLU A 549 -36.32 7.70 -8.18
N GLY A 550 -35.53 8.64 -7.70
CA GLY A 550 -35.60 9.15 -6.32
C GLY A 550 -34.45 8.71 -5.41
N GLU A 551 -34.63 8.95 -4.10
CA GLU A 551 -33.61 8.73 -3.07
C GLU A 551 -33.10 7.29 -2.96
N GLU A 552 -33.90 6.31 -3.40
CA GLU A 552 -33.47 4.92 -3.45
C GLU A 552 -32.28 4.68 -4.41
N CYS A 553 -32.17 5.51 -5.45
CA CYS A 553 -31.01 5.48 -6.35
C CYS A 553 -29.76 6.00 -5.64
N ASP A 554 -29.88 7.06 -4.85
CA ASP A 554 -28.76 7.61 -4.08
C ASP A 554 -28.31 6.62 -3.02
N ASP A 555 -29.24 5.97 -2.30
CA ASP A 555 -28.95 4.95 -1.29
C ASP A 555 -28.25 3.72 -1.90
N ALA A 556 -28.73 3.23 -3.04
CA ALA A 556 -28.14 2.10 -3.72
C ALA A 556 -26.69 2.38 -4.17
N LEU A 557 -26.44 3.55 -4.75
CA LEU A 557 -25.10 3.96 -5.15
C LEU A 557 -24.19 4.22 -3.94
N ASP A 558 -24.72 4.83 -2.89
CA ASP A 558 -23.96 5.03 -1.64
C ASP A 558 -23.59 3.69 -0.99
N LYS A 559 -24.52 2.72 -0.94
CA LYS A 559 -24.25 1.36 -0.47
C LYS A 559 -23.07 0.71 -1.21
N VAL A 560 -23.05 0.81 -2.54
CA VAL A 560 -21.98 0.20 -3.35
C VAL A 560 -20.63 0.85 -3.12
N PHE A 561 -20.54 2.19 -3.08
CA PHE A 561 -19.26 2.90 -3.14
C PHE A 561 -18.76 3.47 -1.81
N ASN A 562 -19.61 3.58 -0.79
CA ASN A 562 -19.23 4.13 0.51
C ASN A 562 -18.52 3.10 1.37
N LYS A 563 -17.25 3.34 1.67
CA LYS A 563 -16.42 2.44 2.50
C LYS A 563 -16.99 2.22 3.93
N LYS A 564 -17.80 3.14 4.44
CA LYS A 564 -18.41 3.04 5.78
C LYS A 564 -19.59 2.07 5.83
N ARG A 565 -20.14 1.69 4.67
CA ARG A 565 -21.29 0.80 4.54
C ARG A 565 -20.88 -0.64 4.20
N ALA A 566 -19.78 -1.13 4.81
CA ALA A 566 -19.29 -2.48 4.56
C ALA A 566 -20.27 -3.57 5.01
N ASP A 567 -20.99 -3.36 6.13
CA ASP A 567 -21.94 -4.33 6.66
C ASP A 567 -23.21 -4.40 5.80
N ASP A 568 -23.68 -3.26 5.26
CA ASP A 568 -24.78 -3.22 4.29
C ASP A 568 -24.42 -4.00 3.01
N ARG A 569 -23.16 -3.89 2.53
CA ARG A 569 -22.70 -4.68 1.37
C ARG A 569 -22.60 -6.17 1.66
N LYS A 570 -22.26 -6.58 2.89
CA LYS A 570 -22.27 -8.00 3.27
C LYS A 570 -23.69 -8.58 3.18
N GLU A 571 -24.66 -7.84 3.69
CA GLU A 571 -26.07 -8.24 3.61
C GLU A 571 -26.56 -8.27 2.17
N TRP A 572 -26.23 -7.25 1.37
CA TRP A 572 -26.52 -7.20 -0.05
C TRP A 572 -25.95 -8.40 -0.81
N LEU A 573 -24.71 -8.82 -0.52
CA LEU A 573 -24.08 -9.98 -1.13
C LEU A 573 -24.60 -11.33 -0.60
N ARG A 574 -25.14 -11.40 0.63
CA ARG A 574 -25.82 -12.60 1.13
C ARG A 574 -27.09 -12.92 0.34
N ASN A 575 -27.77 -11.88 -0.12
CA ASN A 575 -28.98 -11.98 -0.94
C ASN A 575 -28.66 -12.03 -2.44
N TYR A 576 -27.44 -12.44 -2.80
CA TYR A 576 -26.99 -12.54 -4.19
C TYR A 576 -27.78 -13.61 -4.94
N ASP A 577 -28.43 -13.20 -6.03
CA ASP A 577 -29.08 -14.07 -7.00
C ASP A 577 -28.30 -14.02 -8.32
N LYS A 578 -27.74 -15.17 -8.74
CA LYS A 578 -26.96 -15.27 -9.99
C LYS A 578 -27.82 -15.05 -11.25
N ASP A 579 -29.11 -15.28 -11.17
CA ASP A 579 -30.06 -15.20 -12.29
C ASP A 579 -30.75 -13.82 -12.34
N ALA A 580 -30.44 -12.92 -11.41
CA ALA A 580 -30.95 -11.56 -11.40
C ALA A 580 -30.38 -10.75 -12.57
N ILE A 581 -31.13 -10.60 -13.64
CA ILE A 581 -30.75 -9.85 -14.85
C ILE A 581 -31.41 -8.49 -14.87
N VAL A 582 -30.69 -7.49 -15.35
CA VAL A 582 -31.23 -6.15 -15.60
C VAL A 582 -32.27 -6.21 -16.70
N GLN A 583 -33.48 -5.75 -16.40
CA GLN A 583 -34.51 -5.59 -17.40
C GLN A 583 -34.47 -4.17 -17.97
N ILE A 584 -34.16 -4.05 -19.26
CA ILE A 584 -34.17 -2.77 -19.97
C ILE A 584 -35.61 -2.49 -20.38
N LYS A 585 -36.27 -1.55 -19.69
CA LYS A 585 -37.63 -1.11 -20.04
C LYS A 585 -37.55 0.16 -20.90
N SER A 586 -38.12 0.10 -22.09
CA SER A 586 -38.20 1.26 -23.00
C SER A 586 -36.86 1.95 -23.27
N GLY A 587 -35.73 1.19 -23.28
CA GLY A 587 -34.41 1.74 -23.51
C GLY A 587 -33.78 2.48 -22.29
N SER A 588 -34.32 2.29 -21.10
CA SER A 588 -33.87 2.92 -19.87
C SER A 588 -33.69 1.91 -18.73
N ILE A 589 -32.84 2.24 -17.77
CA ILE A 589 -32.55 1.47 -16.55
C ILE A 589 -32.40 2.44 -15.38
N SER A 590 -33.00 2.15 -14.22
CA SER A 590 -32.72 2.97 -13.03
C SER A 590 -31.36 2.72 -12.44
N TYR A 591 -30.74 3.75 -11.81
CA TYR A 591 -29.47 3.59 -11.09
C TYR A 591 -29.54 2.52 -10.00
N LYS A 592 -30.69 2.38 -9.32
CA LYS A 592 -30.92 1.31 -8.34
C LYS A 592 -30.89 -0.06 -9.00
N SER A 593 -31.59 -0.24 -10.12
CA SER A 593 -31.61 -1.50 -10.84
C SER A 593 -30.22 -1.88 -11.35
N PHE A 594 -29.44 -0.92 -11.83
CA PHE A 594 -28.05 -1.12 -12.21
C PHE A 594 -27.19 -1.57 -11.01
N ALA A 595 -27.35 -0.91 -9.85
CA ALA A 595 -26.59 -1.28 -8.64
C ALA A 595 -26.95 -2.70 -8.18
N ASP A 596 -28.24 -3.01 -8.06
CA ASP A 596 -28.70 -4.25 -7.44
C ASP A 596 -28.71 -5.46 -8.38
N ARG A 597 -28.62 -5.27 -9.70
CA ARG A 597 -28.71 -6.37 -10.70
C ARG A 597 -27.53 -6.45 -11.69
N GLU A 598 -26.61 -5.48 -11.70
CA GLU A 598 -25.39 -5.52 -12.53
C GLU A 598 -24.13 -5.38 -11.66
N MET A 599 -24.08 -4.35 -10.79
CA MET A 599 -22.92 -4.16 -9.92
C MET A 599 -22.76 -5.26 -8.87
N ILE A 600 -23.85 -5.91 -8.45
CA ILE A 600 -23.79 -7.01 -7.49
C ILE A 600 -22.99 -8.20 -8.06
N HIS A 601 -23.15 -8.50 -9.34
CA HIS A 601 -22.40 -9.58 -9.99
C HIS A 601 -20.90 -9.29 -10.01
N PHE A 602 -20.50 -8.05 -10.34
CA PHE A 602 -19.11 -7.64 -10.23
C PHE A 602 -18.60 -7.76 -8.79
N SER A 603 -19.37 -7.29 -7.81
CA SER A 603 -18.97 -7.30 -6.40
C SER A 603 -18.76 -8.72 -5.88
N LYS A 604 -19.63 -9.66 -6.26
CA LYS A 604 -19.50 -11.09 -5.95
C LYS A 604 -18.25 -11.68 -6.62
N TYR A 605 -18.07 -11.43 -7.89
CA TYR A 605 -16.92 -11.90 -8.66
C TYR A 605 -15.59 -11.34 -8.12
N ASP A 606 -15.57 -10.07 -7.71
CA ASP A 606 -14.39 -9.45 -7.12
C ASP A 606 -14.01 -10.07 -5.77
N CYS A 607 -15.01 -10.42 -4.94
CA CYS A 607 -14.77 -11.19 -3.73
C CYS A 607 -14.18 -12.58 -4.04
N ASP A 608 -14.75 -13.28 -5.00
CA ASP A 608 -14.32 -14.65 -5.37
C ASP A 608 -12.89 -14.68 -5.92
N ARG A 609 -12.52 -13.69 -6.76
CA ARG A 609 -11.15 -13.61 -7.31
C ARG A 609 -10.10 -13.04 -6.36
N SER A 610 -10.51 -12.24 -5.37
CA SER A 610 -9.60 -11.48 -4.51
C SER A 610 -9.35 -12.14 -3.16
N ILE A 611 -10.34 -12.89 -2.64
CA ILE A 611 -10.25 -13.54 -1.33
C ILE A 611 -9.76 -14.98 -1.53
N PRO A 612 -8.67 -15.40 -0.85
CA PRO A 612 -8.21 -16.80 -0.90
C PRO A 612 -9.29 -17.75 -0.38
N ASN A 613 -9.47 -18.89 -1.05
CA ASN A 613 -10.42 -19.90 -0.63
C ASN A 613 -9.96 -20.57 0.68
N LEU A 614 -10.90 -20.84 1.58
CA LEU A 614 -10.61 -21.46 2.87
C LEU A 614 -10.01 -22.88 2.73
N MET A 615 -10.41 -23.62 1.71
CA MET A 615 -10.03 -25.03 1.55
C MET A 615 -8.58 -25.19 1.06
N ASP A 616 -8.16 -24.41 0.07
CA ASP A 616 -6.85 -24.56 -0.59
C ASP A 616 -5.94 -23.34 -0.44
N GLY A 617 -6.41 -22.26 0.17
CA GLY A 617 -5.66 -21.01 0.33
C GLY A 617 -5.41 -20.24 -0.96
N ASN A 618 -6.00 -20.65 -2.09
CA ASN A 618 -5.75 -20.05 -3.39
C ASN A 618 -6.81 -19.02 -3.78
N LYS A 619 -6.35 -18.00 -4.48
CA LYS A 619 -7.22 -17.17 -5.32
C LYS A 619 -7.48 -17.91 -6.65
N ILE A 620 -8.52 -17.50 -7.37
CA ILE A 620 -8.87 -18.11 -8.66
C ILE A 620 -7.69 -18.13 -9.63
N SER A 621 -6.94 -17.03 -9.73
CA SER A 621 -5.77 -16.95 -10.64
C SER A 621 -4.67 -17.95 -10.25
N THR A 622 -4.36 -18.07 -8.96
CA THR A 622 -3.33 -19.00 -8.48
C THR A 622 -3.76 -20.44 -8.69
N ARG A 623 -5.03 -20.78 -8.44
CA ARG A 623 -5.58 -22.11 -8.69
C ARG A 623 -5.53 -22.48 -10.17
N LYS A 624 -5.84 -21.56 -11.08
CA LYS A 624 -5.73 -21.77 -12.53
C LYS A 624 -4.29 -22.02 -12.98
N ILE A 625 -3.32 -21.31 -12.37
CA ILE A 625 -1.89 -21.52 -12.64
C ILE A 625 -1.48 -22.93 -12.19
N LEU A 626 -1.83 -23.32 -10.96
CA LEU A 626 -1.50 -24.67 -10.44
C LEU A 626 -2.18 -25.77 -11.24
N PHE A 627 -3.47 -25.64 -11.54
CA PHE A 627 -4.19 -26.57 -12.42
C PHE A 627 -3.47 -26.78 -13.75
N ALA A 628 -3.06 -25.69 -14.41
CA ALA A 628 -2.35 -25.79 -15.67
C ALA A 628 -0.95 -26.40 -15.52
N ALA A 629 -0.25 -26.11 -14.40
CA ALA A 629 1.06 -26.70 -14.11
C ALA A 629 0.96 -28.22 -13.91
N PHE A 630 -0.05 -28.70 -13.17
CA PHE A 630 -0.32 -30.11 -12.97
C PHE A 630 -0.76 -30.79 -14.28
N LYS A 631 -1.71 -30.18 -15.00
CA LYS A 631 -2.19 -30.70 -16.29
C LYS A 631 -1.08 -30.88 -17.31
N ARG A 632 -0.11 -29.97 -17.33
CA ARG A 632 1.08 -30.02 -18.19
C ARG A 632 2.14 -31.00 -17.67
N ASN A 633 2.03 -31.48 -16.45
CA ASN A 633 3.11 -32.17 -15.73
C ASN A 633 4.43 -31.39 -15.83
N LEU A 634 4.42 -30.16 -15.32
CA LEU A 634 5.48 -29.16 -15.53
C LEU A 634 6.75 -29.50 -14.71
N VAL A 635 7.43 -30.59 -15.10
CA VAL A 635 8.67 -31.09 -14.47
C VAL A 635 9.94 -30.57 -15.17
N LYS A 636 9.80 -29.91 -16.30
CA LYS A 636 10.89 -29.24 -17.04
C LYS A 636 10.62 -27.74 -17.07
N GLU A 637 11.69 -26.95 -17.03
CA GLU A 637 11.57 -25.51 -17.08
C GLU A 637 10.93 -25.00 -18.38
N VAL A 638 10.14 -23.98 -18.27
CA VAL A 638 9.48 -23.29 -19.38
C VAL A 638 9.54 -21.77 -19.14
N LYS A 639 9.65 -20.99 -20.18
CA LYS A 639 9.58 -19.53 -20.07
C LYS A 639 8.26 -19.10 -19.44
N VAL A 640 8.32 -18.14 -18.49
CA VAL A 640 7.12 -17.64 -17.80
C VAL A 640 6.07 -17.16 -18.80
N GLY A 641 6.46 -16.39 -19.84
CA GLY A 641 5.54 -15.96 -20.89
C GLY A 641 4.88 -17.11 -21.69
N GLN A 642 5.62 -18.18 -21.98
CA GLN A 642 5.05 -19.35 -22.64
C GLN A 642 4.10 -20.12 -21.73
N PHE A 643 4.44 -20.23 -20.45
CA PHE A 643 3.57 -20.87 -19.49
C PHE A 643 2.28 -20.08 -19.27
N ALA A 644 2.34 -18.75 -19.23
CA ALA A 644 1.15 -17.90 -19.16
C ALA A 644 0.18 -18.15 -20.33
N GLY A 645 0.70 -18.31 -21.55
CA GLY A 645 -0.13 -18.70 -22.72
C GLY A 645 -0.82 -20.03 -22.52
N TYR A 646 -0.08 -21.04 -22.04
CA TYR A 646 -0.65 -22.35 -21.73
C TYR A 646 -1.73 -22.31 -20.64
N VAL A 647 -1.49 -21.54 -19.55
CA VAL A 647 -2.50 -21.34 -18.48
C VAL A 647 -3.75 -20.71 -19.07
N SER A 648 -3.61 -19.67 -19.86
CA SER A 648 -4.75 -18.95 -20.48
C SER A 648 -5.59 -19.89 -21.35
N GLU A 649 -4.95 -20.69 -22.19
CA GLU A 649 -5.64 -21.64 -23.08
C GLU A 649 -6.40 -22.72 -22.34
N HIS A 650 -5.77 -23.34 -21.32
CA HIS A 650 -6.31 -24.54 -20.69
C HIS A 650 -7.19 -24.29 -19.46
N SER A 651 -7.12 -23.10 -18.86
CA SER A 651 -7.91 -22.75 -17.67
C SER A 651 -9.01 -21.72 -17.93
N GLY A 652 -9.18 -21.27 -19.18
CA GLY A 652 -10.11 -20.20 -19.52
C GLY A 652 -9.80 -18.88 -18.79
N TYR A 653 -8.52 -18.57 -18.59
CA TYR A 653 -8.12 -17.28 -18.02
C TYR A 653 -8.36 -16.17 -19.05
N HIS A 654 -9.16 -15.16 -18.69
CA HIS A 654 -9.64 -14.12 -19.60
C HIS A 654 -9.20 -12.69 -19.23
N HIS A 655 -8.34 -12.56 -18.21
CA HIS A 655 -7.76 -11.27 -17.84
C HIS A 655 -6.44 -11.00 -18.56
N GLY A 656 -5.86 -9.81 -18.31
CA GLY A 656 -4.62 -9.40 -18.95
C GLY A 656 -3.44 -10.36 -18.73
N GLU A 657 -2.74 -10.68 -19.81
CA GLU A 657 -1.61 -11.62 -19.79
C GLU A 657 -0.48 -11.18 -18.86
N ALA A 658 -0.21 -9.87 -18.78
CA ALA A 658 0.78 -9.31 -17.86
C ALA A 658 0.45 -9.62 -16.39
N SER A 659 -0.83 -9.55 -16.00
CA SER A 659 -1.26 -9.88 -14.63
C SER A 659 -1.06 -11.37 -14.32
N LEU A 660 -1.29 -12.23 -15.30
CA LEU A 660 -1.05 -13.67 -15.16
C LEU A 660 0.44 -13.99 -15.03
N MET A 661 1.29 -13.37 -15.84
CA MET A 661 2.74 -13.50 -15.74
C MET A 661 3.26 -13.04 -14.37
N GLN A 662 2.78 -11.92 -13.87
CA GLN A 662 3.12 -11.44 -12.52
C GLN A 662 2.66 -12.41 -11.43
N ALA A 663 1.48 -13.03 -11.57
CA ALA A 663 1.01 -14.03 -10.61
C ALA A 663 1.90 -15.29 -10.63
N ILE A 664 2.36 -15.74 -11.79
CA ILE A 664 3.32 -16.84 -11.94
C ILE A 664 4.65 -16.50 -11.26
N VAL A 665 5.18 -15.28 -11.54
CA VAL A 665 6.40 -14.78 -10.87
C VAL A 665 6.22 -14.76 -9.36
N GLY A 666 5.09 -14.25 -8.87
CA GLY A 666 4.79 -14.20 -7.44
C GLY A 666 4.77 -15.57 -6.77
N LEU A 667 4.25 -16.62 -7.43
CA LEU A 667 4.24 -17.99 -6.90
C LEU A 667 5.64 -18.64 -6.86
N ALA A 668 6.58 -18.16 -7.65
CA ALA A 668 7.93 -18.68 -7.73
C ALA A 668 8.92 -17.94 -6.81
N GLN A 669 8.61 -16.72 -6.36
CA GLN A 669 9.51 -15.92 -5.52
C GLN A 669 9.85 -16.63 -4.20
N GLU A 670 11.13 -16.63 -3.82
CA GLU A 670 11.68 -17.37 -2.67
C GLU A 670 12.40 -16.49 -1.63
N PHE A 671 12.51 -15.18 -1.85
CA PHE A 671 13.17 -14.30 -0.90
C PHE A 671 12.37 -14.14 0.40
N VAL A 672 13.05 -13.84 1.49
CA VAL A 672 12.42 -13.65 2.81
C VAL A 672 11.35 -12.53 2.77
N GLY A 673 10.13 -12.88 3.12
CA GLY A 673 8.96 -11.99 3.03
C GLY A 673 8.09 -12.20 1.80
N SER A 674 8.50 -13.08 0.86
CA SER A 674 7.67 -13.58 -0.24
C SER A 674 6.87 -14.82 0.18
N ASN A 675 7.16 -15.99 -0.38
CA ASN A 675 6.51 -17.23 0.00
C ASN A 675 7.28 -17.97 1.09
N ASN A 676 6.58 -18.61 2.05
CA ASN A 676 7.20 -19.57 2.95
C ASN A 676 7.63 -20.83 2.19
N ILE A 677 6.76 -21.26 1.26
CA ILE A 677 7.01 -22.36 0.33
C ILE A 677 6.59 -21.84 -1.04
N ASN A 678 7.53 -21.72 -1.96
CA ASN A 678 7.24 -21.37 -3.33
C ASN A 678 6.73 -22.59 -4.10
N LEU A 679 5.57 -22.47 -4.70
CA LEU A 679 4.91 -23.57 -5.43
C LEU A 679 5.49 -23.78 -6.83
N LEU A 680 6.14 -22.77 -7.36
CA LEU A 680 6.91 -22.82 -8.61
C LEU A 680 8.37 -22.48 -8.32
N LEU A 681 9.30 -22.97 -9.13
CA LEU A 681 10.73 -22.69 -8.97
C LEU A 681 11.15 -21.44 -9.76
N PRO A 682 11.97 -20.56 -9.17
CA PRO A 682 12.47 -19.34 -9.82
C PRO A 682 13.79 -19.60 -10.55
N ASN A 683 13.74 -19.96 -11.82
CA ASN A 683 14.93 -20.16 -12.65
C ASN A 683 15.27 -18.89 -13.40
N GLY A 684 16.12 -18.06 -12.80
CA GLY A 684 16.49 -16.72 -13.24
C GLY A 684 16.25 -15.65 -12.16
N GLN A 685 16.17 -14.37 -12.56
CA GLN A 685 15.96 -13.27 -11.64
C GLN A 685 14.45 -13.01 -11.43
N PHE A 686 13.92 -13.48 -10.32
CA PHE A 686 12.51 -13.34 -9.94
C PHE A 686 12.25 -12.21 -8.94
N GLY A 687 13.20 -11.32 -8.75
CA GLY A 687 13.09 -10.19 -7.84
C GLY A 687 13.77 -10.44 -6.51
N THR A 688 14.03 -9.36 -5.78
CA THR A 688 14.74 -9.37 -4.52
C THR A 688 13.91 -8.81 -3.38
N ARG A 689 14.29 -9.17 -2.16
CA ARG A 689 13.70 -8.60 -0.94
C ARG A 689 13.85 -7.08 -0.89
N LEU A 690 14.95 -6.54 -1.39
CA LEU A 690 15.24 -5.11 -1.35
C LEU A 690 14.18 -4.28 -2.08
N GLN A 691 13.71 -4.79 -3.22
CA GLN A 691 12.68 -4.14 -4.06
C GLN A 691 11.28 -4.75 -3.85
N GLY A 692 11.12 -5.67 -2.90
CA GLY A 692 9.85 -6.37 -2.68
C GLY A 692 9.39 -7.17 -3.89
N GLY A 693 10.35 -7.68 -4.68
CA GLY A 693 10.10 -8.49 -5.87
C GLY A 693 9.79 -7.70 -7.15
N ASN A 694 9.76 -6.37 -7.09
CA ASN A 694 9.45 -5.53 -8.26
C ASN A 694 10.61 -5.42 -9.28
N ASP A 695 11.79 -5.91 -8.90
CA ASP A 695 13.00 -5.94 -9.73
C ASP A 695 13.18 -7.27 -10.47
N SER A 696 12.13 -8.06 -10.61
CA SER A 696 12.16 -9.26 -11.45
C SER A 696 12.51 -8.92 -12.89
N ALA A 697 13.29 -9.80 -13.54
CA ALA A 697 13.55 -9.67 -14.96
C ALA A 697 12.25 -9.88 -15.78
N SER A 698 12.27 -9.42 -17.04
CA SER A 698 11.10 -9.60 -17.91
C SER A 698 10.79 -11.09 -18.10
N GLU A 699 9.51 -11.41 -18.07
CA GLU A 699 8.93 -12.77 -18.08
C GLU A 699 9.28 -13.58 -19.35
N ARG A 700 9.78 -12.89 -20.38
CA ARG A 700 10.30 -13.53 -21.62
C ARG A 700 11.69 -14.15 -21.45
N TYR A 701 12.41 -13.81 -20.38
CA TYR A 701 13.80 -14.24 -20.16
C TYR A 701 13.96 -15.18 -18.96
N ILE A 702 12.98 -15.28 -18.09
CA ILE A 702 13.00 -16.13 -16.90
C ILE A 702 12.16 -17.37 -17.10
N PHE A 703 12.56 -18.46 -16.42
CA PHE A 703 11.95 -19.78 -16.55
C PHE A 703 11.36 -20.20 -15.22
N THR A 704 10.38 -21.09 -15.28
CA THR A 704 9.79 -21.70 -14.09
C THR A 704 9.45 -23.15 -14.35
N MET A 705 9.29 -23.89 -13.28
CA MET A 705 8.77 -25.26 -13.27
C MET A 705 8.06 -25.53 -11.96
N LEU A 706 7.27 -26.60 -11.90
CA LEU A 706 6.58 -26.98 -10.68
C LEU A 706 7.60 -27.38 -9.59
N ASN A 707 7.48 -26.78 -8.40
CA ASN A 707 8.28 -27.22 -7.27
C ASN A 707 7.85 -28.63 -6.88
N PRO A 708 8.76 -29.61 -6.71
CA PRO A 708 8.41 -30.98 -6.32
C PRO A 708 7.51 -31.08 -5.09
N ILE A 709 7.68 -30.20 -4.11
CA ILE A 709 6.85 -30.16 -2.90
C ILE A 709 5.38 -29.87 -3.19
N SER A 710 5.08 -29.17 -4.29
CA SER A 710 3.71 -28.84 -4.66
C SER A 710 2.84 -30.06 -4.90
N LYS A 711 3.45 -31.20 -5.33
CA LYS A 711 2.76 -32.47 -5.53
C LYS A 711 2.39 -33.16 -4.20
N PHE A 712 3.03 -32.78 -3.10
CA PHE A 712 2.70 -33.28 -1.77
C PHE A 712 1.67 -32.42 -1.07
N ILE A 713 1.61 -31.12 -1.42
CA ILE A 713 0.65 -30.16 -0.86
C ILE A 713 -0.71 -30.30 -1.58
N TYR A 714 -0.68 -30.40 -2.90
CA TYR A 714 -1.87 -30.59 -3.76
C TYR A 714 -1.77 -31.92 -4.44
N ARG A 715 -2.67 -32.83 -4.10
CA ARG A 715 -2.69 -34.17 -4.67
C ARG A 715 -3.38 -34.14 -6.04
N PRO A 716 -3.02 -35.06 -6.96
CA PRO A 716 -3.69 -35.14 -8.26
C PRO A 716 -5.19 -35.43 -8.18
N GLU A 717 -5.64 -35.99 -7.08
CA GLU A 717 -7.05 -36.35 -6.81
C GLU A 717 -7.87 -35.15 -6.32
N ASP A 718 -7.24 -34.12 -5.79
CA ASP A 718 -7.89 -32.89 -5.30
C ASP A 718 -8.17 -31.92 -6.45
#